data_9d43870fa787c8bf8320e7612b6c27d0
#
_entry.id   9d43870fa787c8bf8320e7612b6c27d0
#
_cell.length_a   1.000
_cell.length_b   1.000
_cell.length_c   1.000
_cell.angle_alpha   90.00
_cell.angle_beta   90.00
_cell.angle_gamma   90.00
#
_symmetry.space_group_name_H-M   'P 1'
#
loop_
_entity.id
_entity.type
_entity.pdbx_description
1 polymer ?
#
loop_
_entity_poly.entity_id
_entity_poly.type
_entity_poly.pdbx_seq_one_letter_code
_entity_poly.pdbx_strand_id
1 'polypeptide(L)'
;MSRLVHSGTGGTALSKGINRRSFLKLSGSVAAAAAIPQVLTACSPSGKDDSKKSENAVGTAQPEYDKIGRCTCAPNCVGSCGINAFVKDDTIIKVEPADFPDTSYNRICLCGISNAMQRVYSPDRVKYPMKRVEGTERGAGEWERISWEEAIDLIHEKMTTNIEKYGSTSNSWITMVGNYGIVPQCFSAMMANTYDGTQWTNFGIMGDLGCNMGWIPTMGIQQDAADWKDMLGSKSIIMFGCNYAETNKQEMHFVFDAQEAGAKVIVVDPRCSRTAAKADWWIPIRPGTDAALMLGMMKWIIDNDKIDKDYIRSTTNGAFLVDKSTKKLVMSNGKYLVWDEKANKAVEVAALDDSLKPIYPSVTVSGDVPKECEVPETAAITGTYTVKVDGADIEVSPAFQSIVDSVQDYTPEYASSICEVPADDIVKLARIYAEETPSKIQISQGTNRYWNGHLPTRAAIQMAAITGNVGKQYANVNWAGGGLMRILFSVTGTSPYEGHKATPQPGTQWMSLVAKQEPYPVKLIWFNNYGWGTQSPEGNKLLHETLPQLDFVITSEQIMNSGAELSDLVLPISSYYEEPFEVITSWSNFYVQARKQVISQMYESKTDFQVGQMLAEKFGILDKTDWKYDIEEWHRKFTIEGNIAPEFNTIDFDELKEKQVVRANFPDPYIPFTSKRFMTPSGKLEIYTESLIEFGEEVAVHYEPIESNRTEKAATYPLTFMNARTVFTTHGQHVNLPWIREVVSEPWIEISTKDASDRGIESGDVVRIFNDRGEYKVKALVTEEIKPGCVNQRQGWWPKDFVDSTHYRDLLQMDLNPAQDAIFETNFAPYDNLVQIEKA
;
A
#
# COMPACT_ATOMS: atom_id res chain seq x y z
N MET A 1 22.16 -1.60 44.05
CA MET A 1 22.74 -2.14 45.29
C MET A 1 23.25 -3.51 44.97
N SER A 2 24.44 -3.59 44.74
CA SER A 2 25.63 -4.15 45.45
C SER A 2 25.61 -5.67 45.49
N ARG A 3 26.52 -6.18 44.70
CA ARG A 3 27.65 -7.06 45.03
C ARG A 3 27.36 -8.29 45.90
N LEU A 4 27.72 -9.45 45.39
CA LEU A 4 28.80 -10.23 46.00
C LEU A 4 29.38 -11.29 45.04
N VAL A 5 30.67 -11.24 44.93
CA VAL A 5 31.59 -12.19 44.29
C VAL A 5 31.94 -13.26 45.30
N HIS A 6 32.09 -14.55 44.89
CA HIS A 6 33.29 -15.38 45.14
C HIS A 6 33.09 -16.79 44.62
N SER A 7 33.84 -17.18 43.67
CA SER A 7 34.99 -18.12 43.60
C SER A 7 34.70 -19.56 44.06
N GLY A 8 35.02 -20.50 43.19
CA GLY A 8 35.58 -21.78 43.58
C GLY A 8 35.20 -23.01 42.84
N THR A 9 35.95 -23.35 41.80
CA THR A 9 36.44 -24.71 41.47
C THR A 9 35.48 -25.88 41.17
N GLY A 10 35.56 -26.37 39.95
CA GLY A 10 35.74 -27.77 39.65
C GLY A 10 34.51 -28.66 39.36
N GLY A 11 34.50 -29.18 38.17
CA GLY A 11 33.69 -30.41 37.91
C GLY A 11 32.94 -30.45 36.59
N THR A 12 33.54 -31.07 35.65
CA THR A 12 32.96 -31.66 34.41
C THR A 12 31.59 -32.31 34.62
N ALA A 13 30.61 -32.00 33.81
CA ALA A 13 29.81 -33.04 33.10
C ALA A 13 28.58 -32.52 32.36
N LEU A 14 28.51 -32.86 31.07
CA LEU A 14 27.31 -33.21 30.31
C LEU A 14 26.18 -32.22 30.07
N SER A 15 26.29 -31.53 28.94
CA SER A 15 25.12 -30.98 28.22
C SER A 15 24.16 -32.10 27.78
N LYS A 16 23.11 -32.37 28.53
CA LYS A 16 21.90 -33.01 28.02
C LYS A 16 20.85 -31.94 27.79
N GLY A 17 20.60 -31.66 26.53
CA GLY A 17 19.51 -30.74 26.13
C GLY A 17 18.16 -31.22 26.69
N ILE A 18 17.48 -30.35 27.36
CA ILE A 18 16.13 -30.59 27.87
C ILE A 18 15.20 -30.60 26.66
N ASN A 19 14.57 -31.72 26.37
CA ASN A 19 13.61 -31.85 25.31
C ASN A 19 12.26 -31.22 25.72
N ARG A 20 11.42 -30.86 24.73
CA ARG A 20 10.11 -30.23 24.93
C ARG A 20 9.20 -30.92 25.94
N ARG A 21 9.28 -32.24 26.10
CA ARG A 21 8.51 -33.02 27.07
C ARG A 21 8.98 -32.85 28.52
N SER A 22 10.27 -32.61 28.72
CA SER A 22 10.85 -32.36 30.02
C SER A 22 10.58 -30.95 30.52
N PHE A 23 10.52 -29.96 29.60
CA PHE A 23 10.12 -28.59 29.93
C PHE A 23 8.66 -28.52 30.39
N LEU A 24 7.74 -29.23 29.71
CA LEU A 24 6.32 -29.28 30.09
C LEU A 24 6.05 -30.02 31.41
N LYS A 25 6.96 -30.88 31.84
CA LYS A 25 6.84 -31.55 33.15
C LYS A 25 7.38 -30.71 34.31
N LEU A 26 8.32 -29.79 34.05
CA LEU A 26 8.88 -28.90 35.08
C LEU A 26 7.97 -27.70 35.38
N SER A 27 7.16 -27.26 34.40
CA SER A 27 6.20 -26.15 34.56
C SER A 27 4.89 -26.55 35.26
N GLY A 28 4.68 -27.86 35.51
CA GLY A 28 3.49 -28.36 36.19
C GLY A 28 3.53 -28.34 37.74
N SER A 29 4.62 -27.91 38.39
CA SER A 29 4.78 -27.99 39.84
C SER A 29 4.80 -26.63 40.57
N VAL A 30 4.48 -25.52 39.90
CA VAL A 30 4.28 -24.20 40.53
C VAL A 30 3.01 -23.58 39.99
N ALA A 31 1.88 -24.17 40.32
CA ALA A 31 0.60 -23.56 40.08
C ALA A 31 -0.31 -23.78 41.29
N ALA A 32 -0.08 -22.99 42.30
CA ALA A 32 -1.12 -22.68 43.29
C ALA A 32 -1.38 -21.18 43.21
N ALA A 33 -2.61 -20.83 42.88
CA ALA A 33 -3.23 -19.53 42.95
C ALA A 33 -2.89 -18.54 41.83
N ALA A 34 -3.59 -18.63 40.68
CA ALA A 34 -4.31 -17.52 40.06
C ALA A 34 -5.08 -18.06 38.85
N ALA A 35 -6.39 -17.92 38.84
CA ALA A 35 -7.28 -18.33 37.78
C ALA A 35 -7.05 -17.45 36.52
N ILE A 36 -6.51 -18.07 35.48
CA ILE A 36 -6.61 -17.56 34.11
C ILE A 36 -7.24 -18.67 33.26
N PRO A 37 -8.45 -18.47 32.72
CA PRO A 37 -9.08 -19.48 31.89
C PRO A 37 -8.48 -19.49 30.47
N GLN A 38 -8.06 -20.62 30.06
CA GLN A 38 -7.96 -21.23 28.75
C GLN A 38 -8.29 -20.35 27.52
N VAL A 39 -7.25 -19.93 26.81
CA VAL A 39 -7.29 -19.70 25.37
C VAL A 39 -6.15 -20.50 24.74
N LEU A 40 -6.28 -21.81 24.68
CA LEU A 40 -5.37 -22.69 23.92
C LEU A 40 -6.08 -24.02 23.60
N THR A 41 -7.08 -23.95 22.71
CA THR A 41 -7.54 -25.14 22.00
C THR A 41 -8.15 -24.71 20.67
N ALA A 42 -7.31 -24.38 19.69
CA ALA A 42 -7.69 -24.41 18.28
C ALA A 42 -6.45 -24.52 17.41
N CYS A 43 -5.77 -25.66 17.43
CA CYS A 43 -4.92 -26.16 16.35
C CYS A 43 -4.66 -27.63 16.60
N SER A 44 -5.45 -28.51 16.02
CA SER A 44 -5.08 -29.91 15.78
C SER A 44 -5.81 -30.44 14.55
N PRO A 45 -5.12 -31.18 13.69
CA PRO A 45 -5.69 -31.66 12.44
C PRO A 45 -6.63 -32.83 12.64
N SER A 46 -7.62 -32.91 11.76
CA SER A 46 -8.68 -33.90 11.71
C SER A 46 -8.17 -35.35 11.62
N GLY A 47 -8.46 -36.14 12.63
CA GLY A 47 -8.43 -37.60 12.59
C GLY A 47 -9.74 -38.12 13.15
N LYS A 48 -10.35 -39.00 12.40
CA LYS A 48 -11.67 -39.60 12.71
C LYS A 48 -11.67 -40.49 13.97
N ASP A 49 -12.83 -40.44 14.61
CA ASP A 49 -13.58 -41.49 15.28
C ASP A 49 -13.50 -41.64 16.81
N ASP A 50 -14.70 -41.80 17.27
CA ASP A 50 -15.21 -42.49 18.47
C ASP A 50 -15.56 -41.68 19.74
N SER A 51 -16.88 -41.56 19.83
CA SER A 51 -17.71 -41.31 20.96
C SER A 51 -17.16 -41.79 22.33
N LYS A 52 -16.85 -40.85 23.22
CA LYS A 52 -17.15 -40.88 24.66
C LYS A 52 -17.29 -39.45 25.18
N LYS A 53 -18.50 -39.07 25.51
CA LYS A 53 -18.81 -37.87 26.29
C LYS A 53 -18.07 -37.90 27.61
N SER A 54 -17.10 -37.03 27.83
CA SER A 54 -16.62 -36.69 29.15
C SER A 54 -17.38 -35.43 29.59
N GLU A 55 -18.39 -35.62 30.43
CA GLU A 55 -19.01 -34.57 31.21
C GLU A 55 -17.98 -34.10 32.25
N ASN A 56 -17.31 -33.01 32.03
CA ASN A 56 -16.68 -32.07 32.96
C ASN A 56 -15.90 -31.00 32.24
N ALA A 57 -16.56 -30.26 31.33
CA ALA A 57 -16.11 -28.94 30.95
C ALA A 57 -16.79 -27.95 31.90
N VAL A 58 -16.01 -27.24 32.71
CA VAL A 58 -16.49 -26.02 33.35
C VAL A 58 -16.89 -25.10 32.22
N GLY A 59 -18.16 -25.08 31.85
CA GLY A 59 -18.73 -24.22 30.86
C GLY A 59 -18.59 -22.78 31.34
N THR A 60 -17.66 -22.03 30.75
CA THR A 60 -17.79 -20.59 30.76
C THR A 60 -19.10 -20.29 30.05
N ALA A 61 -20.13 -19.88 30.80
CA ALA A 61 -21.39 -19.45 30.21
C ALA A 61 -21.08 -18.41 29.11
N GLN A 62 -21.51 -18.68 27.88
CA GLN A 62 -21.43 -17.68 26.84
C GLN A 62 -22.17 -16.43 27.35
N PRO A 63 -21.57 -15.24 27.19
CA PRO A 63 -22.28 -14.03 27.59
C PRO A 63 -23.60 -13.96 26.84
N GLU A 64 -24.66 -13.63 27.57
CA GLU A 64 -25.99 -13.44 26.99
C GLU A 64 -25.94 -12.24 26.03
N TYR A 65 -26.46 -12.38 24.82
CA TYR A 65 -26.52 -11.34 23.82
C TYR A 65 -27.91 -11.29 23.15
N ASP A 66 -28.25 -10.11 22.60
CA ASP A 66 -29.54 -9.89 21.95
C ASP A 66 -29.48 -10.27 20.47
N LYS A 67 -28.34 -9.98 19.81
CA LYS A 67 -28.12 -10.27 18.37
C LYS A 67 -26.64 -10.45 18.06
N ILE A 68 -26.36 -11.08 16.91
CA ILE A 68 -25.07 -11.10 16.27
C ILE A 68 -25.19 -10.26 14.98
N GLY A 69 -24.36 -9.24 14.86
CA GLY A 69 -24.25 -8.43 13.66
C GLY A 69 -22.95 -8.75 12.93
N ARG A 70 -23.01 -9.00 11.60
CA ARG A 70 -21.81 -9.13 10.77
C ARG A 70 -21.33 -7.76 10.34
N CYS A 71 -20.07 -7.48 10.53
CA CYS A 71 -19.38 -6.27 10.07
C CYS A 71 -18.08 -6.65 9.34
N THR A 72 -17.40 -5.66 8.77
CA THR A 72 -16.09 -5.83 8.13
C THR A 72 -15.11 -4.84 8.72
N CYS A 73 -14.01 -5.34 9.26
CA CYS A 73 -12.90 -4.51 9.74
C CYS A 73 -12.01 -4.10 8.56
N ALA A 74 -11.98 -2.84 8.24
CA ALA A 74 -11.19 -2.33 7.13
C ALA A 74 -10.63 -0.92 7.39
N PRO A 75 -9.78 -0.74 8.44
CA PRO A 75 -9.18 0.55 8.79
C PRO A 75 -7.86 0.76 8.06
N ASN A 76 -7.85 0.93 6.75
CA ASN A 76 -6.62 0.95 5.95
C ASN A 76 -5.75 -0.31 6.15
N CYS A 77 -6.41 -1.44 6.25
CA CYS A 77 -5.78 -2.76 6.33
C CYS A 77 -6.28 -3.62 5.18
N VAL A 78 -5.38 -4.16 4.39
CA VAL A 78 -5.69 -4.90 3.15
C VAL A 78 -6.56 -6.14 3.36
N GLY A 79 -6.63 -6.68 4.59
CA GLY A 79 -7.32 -7.94 4.86
C GLY A 79 -8.84 -7.91 4.81
N SER A 80 -9.47 -6.76 5.08
CA SER A 80 -10.94 -6.59 5.12
C SER A 80 -11.64 -7.77 5.83
N CYS A 81 -11.23 -8.05 7.07
CA CYS A 81 -11.71 -9.21 7.83
C CYS A 81 -13.18 -9.11 8.18
N GLY A 82 -13.94 -10.18 7.94
CA GLY A 82 -15.30 -10.30 8.45
C GLY A 82 -15.32 -10.50 9.97
N ILE A 83 -16.23 -9.82 10.65
CA ILE A 83 -16.38 -9.85 12.11
C ILE A 83 -17.82 -10.13 12.46
N ASN A 84 -18.06 -11.12 13.31
CA ASN A 84 -19.31 -11.31 14.03
C ASN A 84 -19.23 -10.56 15.36
N ALA A 85 -20.02 -9.52 15.52
CA ALA A 85 -20.12 -8.73 16.73
C ALA A 85 -21.37 -9.17 17.53
N PHE A 86 -21.15 -9.60 18.75
CA PHE A 86 -22.19 -9.98 19.71
C PHE A 86 -22.63 -8.72 20.45
N VAL A 87 -23.89 -8.39 20.36
CA VAL A 87 -24.48 -7.15 20.88
C VAL A 87 -25.44 -7.45 22.02
N LYS A 88 -25.31 -6.72 23.10
CA LYS A 88 -26.26 -6.68 24.20
C LYS A 88 -26.55 -5.22 24.56
N ASP A 89 -27.82 -4.90 24.72
CA ASP A 89 -28.27 -3.52 25.02
C ASP A 89 -27.60 -2.48 24.11
N ASP A 90 -27.61 -2.77 22.80
CA ASP A 90 -26.99 -1.96 21.74
C ASP A 90 -25.49 -1.71 21.92
N THR A 91 -24.79 -2.56 22.67
CA THR A 91 -23.35 -2.48 22.94
C THR A 91 -22.65 -3.75 22.47
N ILE A 92 -21.52 -3.63 21.77
CA ILE A 92 -20.69 -4.77 21.36
C ILE A 92 -19.97 -5.31 22.59
N ILE A 93 -20.28 -6.55 22.99
CA ILE A 93 -19.73 -7.19 24.17
C ILE A 93 -18.68 -8.26 23.85
N LYS A 94 -18.64 -8.74 22.60
CA LYS A 94 -17.70 -9.75 22.11
C LYS A 94 -17.60 -9.67 20.60
N VAL A 95 -16.45 -10.05 20.04
CA VAL A 95 -16.26 -10.23 18.58
C VAL A 95 -15.57 -11.55 18.28
N GLU A 96 -15.92 -12.14 17.16
CA GLU A 96 -15.31 -13.34 16.58
C GLU A 96 -15.08 -13.16 15.08
N PRO A 97 -14.18 -13.94 14.44
CA PRO A 97 -14.11 -13.98 12.99
C PRO A 97 -15.47 -14.37 12.39
N ALA A 98 -15.89 -13.70 11.32
CA ALA A 98 -17.07 -14.13 10.57
C ALA A 98 -16.66 -15.09 9.47
N ASP A 99 -17.59 -15.96 9.09
CA ASP A 99 -17.37 -16.95 8.05
C ASP A 99 -17.29 -16.33 6.66
N PHE A 100 -16.32 -16.80 5.88
CA PHE A 100 -16.21 -16.62 4.45
C PHE A 100 -16.54 -17.94 3.74
N PRO A 101 -16.96 -17.88 2.47
CA PRO A 101 -17.13 -19.11 1.65
C PRO A 101 -15.85 -19.96 1.64
N ASP A 102 -14.69 -19.35 1.68
CA ASP A 102 -13.41 -20.00 1.91
C ASP A 102 -12.93 -19.70 3.33
N THR A 103 -12.92 -20.73 4.17
CA THR A 103 -12.59 -20.61 5.59
C THR A 103 -11.15 -20.18 5.88
N SER A 104 -10.25 -20.23 4.87
CA SER A 104 -8.88 -19.70 5.00
C SER A 104 -8.85 -18.19 5.24
N TYR A 105 -9.97 -17.49 5.03
CA TYR A 105 -10.15 -16.06 5.30
C TYR A 105 -10.88 -15.77 6.63
N ASN A 106 -11.24 -16.78 7.42
CA ASN A 106 -11.91 -16.61 8.74
C ASN A 106 -10.91 -16.21 9.81
N ARG A 107 -10.65 -14.90 9.97
CA ARG A 107 -9.65 -14.43 10.95
C ARG A 107 -9.85 -12.98 11.36
N ILE A 108 -9.30 -12.65 12.52
CA ILE A 108 -9.29 -11.31 13.09
C ILE A 108 -7.99 -11.13 13.89
N CYS A 109 -7.40 -9.95 13.83
CA CYS A 109 -6.22 -9.59 14.60
C CYS A 109 -6.58 -8.70 15.79
N LEU A 110 -5.59 -8.45 16.68
CA LEU A 110 -5.78 -7.57 17.84
C LEU A 110 -6.29 -6.17 17.44
N CYS A 111 -5.82 -5.61 16.30
CA CYS A 111 -6.33 -4.31 15.83
C CYS A 111 -7.83 -4.36 15.52
N GLY A 112 -8.31 -5.43 14.88
CA GLY A 112 -9.74 -5.60 14.58
C GLY A 112 -10.58 -5.78 15.85
N ILE A 113 -10.06 -6.55 16.81
CA ILE A 113 -10.72 -6.72 18.13
C ILE A 113 -10.77 -5.37 18.86
N SER A 114 -9.63 -4.66 18.95
CA SER A 114 -9.56 -3.35 19.63
C SER A 114 -10.41 -2.29 18.93
N ASN A 115 -10.54 -2.36 17.60
CA ASN A 115 -11.40 -1.45 16.86
C ASN A 115 -12.86 -1.59 17.31
N ALA A 116 -13.38 -2.83 17.37
CA ALA A 116 -14.75 -3.11 17.79
C ALA A 116 -14.99 -2.81 19.27
N MET A 117 -14.05 -3.25 20.13
CA MET A 117 -14.25 -3.27 21.59
C MET A 117 -13.82 -1.98 22.29
N GLN A 118 -12.95 -1.18 21.67
CA GLN A 118 -12.38 0.02 22.30
C GLN A 118 -12.54 1.28 21.49
N ARG A 119 -12.22 1.24 20.16
CA ARG A 119 -12.26 2.46 19.32
C ARG A 119 -13.67 3.04 19.22
N VAL A 120 -14.68 2.18 19.05
CA VAL A 120 -16.09 2.58 18.98
C VAL A 120 -16.51 3.35 20.24
N TYR A 121 -16.01 2.94 21.39
CA TYR A 121 -16.34 3.50 22.71
C TYR A 121 -15.25 4.40 23.28
N SER A 122 -14.27 4.80 22.47
CA SER A 122 -13.16 5.63 22.94
C SER A 122 -13.64 6.95 23.54
N PRO A 123 -13.07 7.39 24.67
CA PRO A 123 -13.36 8.73 25.20
C PRO A 123 -12.96 9.86 24.24
N ASP A 124 -12.00 9.58 23.34
CA ASP A 124 -11.52 10.54 22.33
C ASP A 124 -12.45 10.65 21.11
N ARG A 125 -13.63 9.97 21.13
CA ARG A 125 -14.64 10.10 20.06
C ARG A 125 -15.09 11.54 19.92
N VAL A 126 -15.09 12.03 18.67
CA VAL A 126 -15.82 13.25 18.30
C VAL A 126 -17.31 12.93 18.40
N LYS A 127 -18.02 13.60 19.31
CA LYS A 127 -19.39 13.25 19.71
C LYS A 127 -20.45 14.10 19.03
N TYR A 128 -20.11 15.29 18.66
CA TYR A 128 -20.97 16.32 18.04
C TYR A 128 -20.11 17.24 17.18
N PRO A 129 -20.70 18.02 16.25
CA PRO A 129 -19.94 19.00 15.48
C PRO A 129 -19.26 20.02 16.40
N MET A 130 -17.99 20.28 16.15
CA MET A 130 -17.15 21.16 16.96
C MET A 130 -16.52 22.23 16.10
N LYS A 131 -16.82 23.48 16.39
CA LYS A 131 -16.25 24.67 15.77
C LYS A 131 -15.14 25.21 16.65
N ARG A 132 -14.00 25.58 16.08
CA ARG A 132 -12.94 26.27 16.79
C ARG A 132 -13.46 27.62 17.32
N VAL A 133 -13.13 27.95 18.57
CA VAL A 133 -13.54 29.23 19.19
C VAL A 133 -12.93 30.39 18.40
N GLU A 134 -13.74 31.38 18.07
CA GLU A 134 -13.32 32.51 17.26
C GLU A 134 -12.19 33.29 17.93
N GLY A 135 -11.17 33.67 17.16
CA GLY A 135 -9.99 34.38 17.64
C GLY A 135 -8.89 33.52 18.26
N THR A 136 -9.12 32.21 18.41
CA THR A 136 -8.06 31.26 18.84
C THR A 136 -7.24 30.72 17.65
N GLU A 137 -6.02 30.28 17.90
CA GLU A 137 -5.19 29.65 16.87
C GLU A 137 -5.62 28.21 16.60
N ARG A 138 -5.38 27.70 15.38
CA ARG A 138 -5.53 26.27 15.07
C ARG A 138 -4.57 25.45 15.93
N GLY A 139 -5.08 24.41 16.58
CA GLY A 139 -4.30 23.60 17.51
C GLY A 139 -4.34 24.08 18.98
N ALA A 140 -5.00 25.21 19.28
CA ALA A 140 -5.14 25.67 20.66
C ALA A 140 -6.01 24.74 21.55
N GLY A 141 -6.77 23.83 20.95
CA GLY A 141 -7.64 22.91 21.68
C GLY A 141 -8.93 23.55 22.21
N GLU A 142 -9.26 24.74 21.77
CA GLU A 142 -10.45 25.48 22.23
C GLU A 142 -11.60 25.29 21.24
N TRP A 143 -12.67 24.64 21.70
CA TRP A 143 -13.77 24.18 20.86
C TRP A 143 -15.14 24.62 21.41
N GLU A 144 -16.01 24.98 20.50
CA GLU A 144 -17.44 25.24 20.72
C GLU A 144 -18.26 24.12 20.09
N ARG A 145 -19.13 23.46 20.87
CA ARG A 145 -20.12 22.55 20.32
C ARG A 145 -21.19 23.34 19.57
N ILE A 146 -21.49 22.93 18.35
CA ILE A 146 -22.60 23.48 17.54
C ILE A 146 -23.53 22.34 17.09
N SER A 147 -24.70 22.68 16.61
CA SER A 147 -25.63 21.72 16.02
C SER A 147 -25.19 21.33 14.59
N TRP A 148 -25.73 20.24 14.07
CA TRP A 148 -25.54 19.89 12.67
C TRP A 148 -26.08 20.94 11.71
N GLU A 149 -27.21 21.56 12.03
CA GLU A 149 -27.81 22.66 11.24
C GLU A 149 -26.84 23.84 11.14
N GLU A 150 -26.28 24.27 12.28
CA GLU A 150 -25.27 25.35 12.32
C GLU A 150 -23.99 24.95 11.58
N ALA A 151 -23.55 23.67 11.65
CA ALA A 151 -22.39 23.21 10.95
C ALA A 151 -22.57 23.23 9.42
N ILE A 152 -23.71 22.75 8.93
CA ILE A 152 -24.06 22.77 7.50
C ILE A 152 -24.25 24.20 7.00
N ASP A 153 -24.86 25.06 7.79
CA ASP A 153 -25.04 26.49 7.47
C ASP A 153 -23.68 27.17 7.33
N LEU A 154 -22.78 26.92 8.26
CA LEU A 154 -21.41 27.45 8.22
C LEU A 154 -20.64 26.96 7.00
N ILE A 155 -20.71 25.67 6.67
CA ILE A 155 -20.07 25.12 5.48
C ILE A 155 -20.62 25.78 4.23
N HIS A 156 -21.95 25.86 4.12
CA HIS A 156 -22.63 26.50 2.99
C HIS A 156 -22.22 27.97 2.83
N GLU A 157 -22.19 28.74 3.92
CA GLU A 157 -21.75 30.14 3.90
C GLU A 157 -20.30 30.26 3.39
N LYS A 158 -19.38 29.46 3.94
CA LYS A 158 -17.96 29.51 3.53
C LYS A 158 -17.78 29.13 2.08
N MET A 159 -18.41 28.04 1.64
CA MET A 159 -18.33 27.57 0.25
C MET A 159 -18.92 28.64 -0.71
N THR A 160 -20.09 29.20 -0.41
CA THR A 160 -20.73 30.20 -1.27
C THR A 160 -19.88 31.47 -1.35
N THR A 161 -19.38 31.95 -0.22
CA THR A 161 -18.48 33.11 -0.17
C THR A 161 -17.22 32.88 -1.03
N ASN A 162 -16.65 31.69 -0.98
CA ASN A 162 -15.49 31.36 -1.78
C ASN A 162 -15.82 31.29 -3.28
N ILE A 163 -16.95 30.67 -3.64
CA ILE A 163 -17.44 30.65 -5.02
C ILE A 163 -17.59 32.06 -5.59
N GLU A 164 -18.21 32.97 -4.84
CA GLU A 164 -18.43 34.35 -5.27
C GLU A 164 -17.12 35.13 -5.46
N LYS A 165 -16.15 34.91 -4.59
CA LYS A 165 -14.88 35.67 -4.60
C LYS A 165 -13.80 35.08 -5.49
N TYR A 166 -13.71 33.75 -5.55
CA TYR A 166 -12.55 33.05 -6.12
C TYR A 166 -12.92 31.98 -7.15
N GLY A 167 -14.21 31.66 -7.31
CA GLY A 167 -14.71 30.56 -8.13
C GLY A 167 -14.82 29.23 -7.35
N SER A 168 -15.52 28.27 -7.92
CA SER A 168 -15.85 26.98 -7.28
C SER A 168 -14.63 26.16 -6.89
N THR A 169 -13.56 26.22 -7.69
CA THR A 169 -12.29 25.52 -7.44
C THR A 169 -11.55 25.95 -6.17
N SER A 170 -11.95 27.07 -5.56
CA SER A 170 -11.41 27.53 -4.27
C SER A 170 -11.88 26.66 -3.09
N ASN A 171 -12.90 25.81 -3.30
CA ASN A 171 -13.35 24.80 -2.37
C ASN A 171 -12.75 23.44 -2.79
N SER A 172 -12.12 22.74 -1.88
CA SER A 172 -11.37 21.52 -2.21
C SER A 172 -11.60 20.38 -1.21
N TRP A 173 -11.45 19.17 -1.71
CA TRP A 173 -11.63 17.95 -0.93
C TRP A 173 -10.45 16.98 -1.14
N ILE A 174 -10.05 16.34 -0.07
CA ILE A 174 -9.06 15.28 -0.07
C ILE A 174 -9.56 14.12 0.78
N THR A 175 -9.59 12.95 0.20
CA THR A 175 -9.93 11.69 0.86
C THR A 175 -8.74 10.76 0.82
N MET A 176 -8.48 10.06 1.93
CA MET A 176 -7.49 9.00 2.01
C MET A 176 -8.16 7.66 2.35
N VAL A 177 -7.40 6.69 2.76
CA VAL A 177 -7.83 5.30 2.89
C VAL A 177 -7.99 4.83 4.34
N GLY A 178 -8.40 5.68 5.26
CA GLY A 178 -8.62 5.34 6.66
C GLY A 178 -9.79 4.37 6.91
N ASN A 179 -10.73 4.28 5.96
CA ASN A 179 -11.85 3.34 5.91
C ASN A 179 -12.04 2.88 4.47
N TYR A 180 -12.12 1.57 4.23
CA TYR A 180 -12.26 0.98 2.90
C TYR A 180 -13.71 0.81 2.43
N GLY A 181 -14.66 1.50 3.03
CA GLY A 181 -15.99 1.68 2.46
C GLY A 181 -15.93 2.47 1.14
N ILE A 182 -16.82 2.15 0.20
CA ILE A 182 -16.83 2.82 -1.12
C ILE A 182 -17.14 4.31 -0.96
N VAL A 183 -18.16 4.65 -0.17
CA VAL A 183 -18.52 6.06 0.05
C VAL A 183 -17.37 6.85 0.68
N PRO A 184 -16.76 6.40 1.81
CA PRO A 184 -15.61 7.10 2.38
C PRO A 184 -14.43 7.25 1.41
N GLN A 185 -14.20 6.26 0.53
CA GLN A 185 -13.11 6.31 -0.46
C GLN A 185 -13.39 7.27 -1.61
N CYS A 186 -14.64 7.38 -2.03
CA CYS A 186 -15.04 8.21 -3.16
C CYS A 186 -15.51 9.61 -2.74
N PHE A 187 -15.57 9.91 -1.45
CA PHE A 187 -16.17 11.12 -0.92
C PHE A 187 -15.63 12.41 -1.55
N SER A 188 -14.30 12.55 -1.68
CA SER A 188 -13.72 13.75 -2.29
C SER A 188 -14.11 13.90 -3.76
N ALA A 189 -14.15 12.81 -4.52
CA ALA A 189 -14.57 12.84 -5.91
C ALA A 189 -16.05 13.20 -6.03
N MET A 190 -16.90 12.57 -5.21
CA MET A 190 -18.33 12.85 -5.19
C MET A 190 -18.61 14.31 -4.83
N MET A 191 -17.97 14.84 -3.79
CA MET A 191 -18.13 16.21 -3.36
C MET A 191 -17.60 17.22 -4.40
N ALA A 192 -16.41 17.00 -4.92
CA ALA A 192 -15.81 17.88 -5.92
C ALA A 192 -16.63 17.92 -7.22
N ASN A 193 -17.17 16.77 -7.67
CA ASN A 193 -18.07 16.75 -8.83
C ASN A 193 -19.43 17.42 -8.52
N THR A 194 -19.97 17.21 -7.32
CA THR A 194 -21.24 17.84 -6.92
C THR A 194 -21.15 19.37 -6.91
N TYR A 195 -20.03 19.92 -6.46
CA TYR A 195 -19.85 21.36 -6.24
C TYR A 195 -18.89 22.04 -7.22
N ASP A 196 -18.48 21.34 -8.29
CA ASP A 196 -17.57 21.86 -9.32
C ASP A 196 -16.25 22.39 -8.72
N GLY A 197 -15.71 21.68 -7.74
CA GLY A 197 -14.56 22.10 -6.97
C GLY A 197 -13.28 21.33 -7.25
N THR A 198 -12.27 21.52 -6.44
CA THR A 198 -10.97 20.87 -6.54
C THR A 198 -10.97 19.53 -5.81
N GLN A 199 -10.62 18.47 -6.54
CA GLN A 199 -10.32 17.16 -5.99
C GLN A 199 -8.81 16.94 -5.93
N TRP A 200 -8.27 16.68 -4.74
CA TRP A 200 -6.89 16.26 -4.61
C TRP A 200 -6.81 14.74 -4.79
N THR A 201 -5.95 14.28 -5.69
CA THR A 201 -5.64 12.85 -5.83
C THR A 201 -4.96 12.33 -4.57
N ASN A 202 -5.07 11.03 -4.27
CA ASN A 202 -4.66 10.57 -2.94
C ASN A 202 -3.48 9.61 -2.90
N PHE A 203 -3.21 8.86 -3.97
CA PHE A 203 -2.23 7.77 -3.91
C PHE A 203 -0.78 8.25 -3.75
N GLY A 204 -0.39 9.32 -4.42
CA GLY A 204 0.98 9.87 -4.35
C GLY A 204 1.35 10.32 -2.94
N ILE A 205 0.43 10.99 -2.22
CA ILE A 205 0.64 11.44 -0.83
C ILE A 205 0.92 10.27 0.12
N MET A 206 0.35 9.09 -0.14
CA MET A 206 0.57 7.90 0.68
C MET A 206 1.95 7.26 0.47
N GLY A 207 2.68 7.65 -0.57
CA GLY A 207 3.90 7.00 -0.99
C GLY A 207 3.64 5.63 -1.66
N ASP A 208 2.46 5.43 -2.24
CA ASP A 208 2.05 4.16 -2.84
C ASP A 208 2.11 4.17 -4.37
N LEU A 209 2.36 5.32 -5.00
CA LEU A 209 2.44 5.44 -6.45
C LEU A 209 3.77 4.98 -7.06
N GLY A 210 4.86 4.91 -6.31
CA GLY A 210 6.16 4.51 -6.85
C GLY A 210 6.08 3.21 -7.64
N CYS A 211 5.49 2.14 -7.07
CA CYS A 211 5.31 0.90 -7.81
C CYS A 211 4.38 1.07 -9.02
N ASN A 212 3.31 1.86 -8.89
CA ASN A 212 2.36 2.09 -9.97
C ASN A 212 3.03 2.71 -11.19
N MET A 213 3.97 3.66 -10.97
CA MET A 213 4.76 4.26 -12.03
C MET A 213 5.70 3.25 -12.73
N GLY A 214 5.98 2.13 -12.09
CA GLY A 214 6.66 1.01 -12.74
C GLY A 214 5.71 0.12 -13.56
N TRP A 215 4.47 -0.07 -13.10
CA TRP A 215 3.46 -0.90 -13.78
C TRP A 215 2.85 -0.24 -15.02
N ILE A 216 2.49 1.05 -14.92
CA ILE A 216 1.80 1.79 -16.00
C ILE A 216 2.58 1.72 -17.31
N PRO A 217 3.87 2.10 -17.37
CA PRO A 217 4.61 2.13 -18.63
C PRO A 217 4.98 0.74 -19.16
N THR A 218 4.87 -0.30 -18.34
CA THR A 218 5.26 -1.66 -18.74
C THR A 218 4.07 -2.56 -19.05
N MET A 219 2.98 -2.43 -18.31
CA MET A 219 1.81 -3.31 -18.42
C MET A 219 0.50 -2.57 -18.71
N GLY A 220 0.52 -1.23 -18.76
CA GLY A 220 -0.66 -0.38 -19.01
C GLY A 220 -1.64 -0.31 -17.84
N ILE A 221 -1.26 -0.81 -16.68
CA ILE A 221 -2.09 -0.81 -15.47
C ILE A 221 -1.31 -0.22 -14.30
N GLN A 222 -2.02 0.28 -13.31
CA GLN A 222 -1.35 0.86 -12.15
C GLN A 222 -0.75 -0.18 -11.18
N GLN A 223 -1.23 -1.41 -11.11
CA GLN A 223 -0.68 -2.51 -10.28
C GLN A 223 -1.30 -3.84 -10.68
N ASP A 224 -0.66 -4.91 -10.29
CA ASP A 224 -1.18 -6.25 -10.44
C ASP A 224 -1.77 -6.77 -9.12
N ALA A 225 -2.76 -7.64 -9.27
CA ALA A 225 -3.38 -8.38 -8.20
C ALA A 225 -3.35 -9.87 -8.56
N ALA A 226 -2.76 -10.70 -7.70
CA ALA A 226 -2.87 -12.15 -7.79
C ALA A 226 -3.54 -12.71 -6.54
N ASP A 227 -4.11 -13.88 -6.65
CA ASP A 227 -4.58 -14.60 -5.48
C ASP A 227 -3.39 -15.00 -4.60
N TRP A 228 -3.50 -14.79 -3.28
CA TRP A 228 -2.48 -15.23 -2.32
C TRP A 228 -2.26 -16.74 -2.37
N LYS A 229 -3.30 -17.51 -2.68
CA LYS A 229 -3.21 -18.96 -2.86
C LYS A 229 -2.30 -19.37 -4.01
N ASP A 230 -2.08 -18.49 -4.99
CA ASP A 230 -1.14 -18.75 -6.08
C ASP A 230 0.31 -18.89 -5.59
N MET A 231 0.61 -18.49 -4.34
CA MET A 231 1.93 -18.74 -3.74
C MET A 231 2.18 -20.21 -3.42
N LEU A 232 1.15 -21.02 -3.19
CA LEU A 232 1.26 -22.39 -2.68
C LEU A 232 2.00 -23.34 -3.62
N GLY A 233 2.08 -23.04 -4.90
CA GLY A 233 2.82 -23.83 -5.88
C GLY A 233 4.17 -23.24 -6.30
N SER A 234 4.54 -22.06 -5.76
CA SER A 234 5.83 -21.45 -6.05
C SER A 234 7.00 -22.28 -5.49
N LYS A 235 8.13 -22.33 -6.19
CA LYS A 235 9.38 -22.92 -5.71
C LYS A 235 10.23 -21.93 -4.95
N SER A 236 10.16 -20.67 -5.37
CA SER A 236 10.77 -19.56 -4.64
C SER A 236 9.81 -18.36 -4.60
N ILE A 237 9.83 -17.64 -3.49
CA ILE A 237 9.10 -16.40 -3.26
C ILE A 237 10.12 -15.38 -2.77
N ILE A 238 10.41 -14.39 -3.60
CA ILE A 238 11.37 -13.33 -3.28
C ILE A 238 10.57 -12.06 -2.95
N MET A 239 10.76 -11.55 -1.74
CA MET A 239 10.04 -10.42 -1.18
C MET A 239 10.95 -9.21 -1.04
N PHE A 240 10.70 -8.16 -1.82
CA PHE A 240 11.45 -6.91 -1.78
C PHE A 240 10.68 -5.86 -0.97
N GLY A 241 11.25 -5.39 0.14
CA GLY A 241 10.64 -4.38 1.00
C GLY A 241 9.26 -4.78 1.56
N CYS A 242 9.04 -6.08 1.78
CA CYS A 242 7.78 -6.64 2.26
C CYS A 242 7.85 -7.02 3.73
N ASN A 243 6.94 -6.49 4.53
CA ASN A 243 6.81 -6.88 5.94
C ASN A 243 5.41 -7.41 6.26
N TYR A 244 5.01 -8.48 5.58
CA TYR A 244 3.65 -9.02 5.65
C TYR A 244 3.24 -9.49 7.04
N ALA A 245 4.16 -10.02 7.84
CA ALA A 245 3.85 -10.41 9.23
C ALA A 245 3.43 -9.22 10.12
N GLU A 246 3.70 -7.98 9.71
CA GLU A 246 3.25 -6.78 10.40
C GLU A 246 2.14 -6.04 9.64
N THR A 247 2.12 -6.09 8.30
CA THR A 247 1.18 -5.32 7.47
C THR A 247 -0.01 -6.14 6.97
N ASN A 248 0.24 -7.37 6.50
CA ASN A 248 -0.73 -8.30 5.93
C ASN A 248 -0.84 -9.57 6.80
N LYS A 249 -0.93 -9.38 8.09
CA LYS A 249 -0.86 -10.48 9.09
C LYS A 249 -1.90 -11.56 8.88
N GLN A 250 -3.03 -11.20 8.29
CA GLN A 250 -4.11 -12.13 8.01
C GLN A 250 -3.76 -13.09 6.87
N GLU A 251 -2.96 -12.66 5.92
CA GLU A 251 -2.54 -13.40 4.73
C GLU A 251 -1.20 -14.11 4.93
N MET A 252 -0.46 -13.83 5.98
CA MET A 252 0.87 -14.38 6.21
C MET A 252 0.89 -15.91 6.28
N HIS A 253 -0.23 -16.56 6.64
CA HIS A 253 -0.33 -18.02 6.64
C HIS A 253 -0.16 -18.63 5.25
N PHE A 254 -0.60 -17.96 4.15
CA PHE A 254 -0.35 -18.46 2.79
C PHE A 254 1.15 -18.53 2.47
N VAL A 255 1.95 -17.59 3.01
CA VAL A 255 3.40 -17.63 2.90
C VAL A 255 3.97 -18.81 3.67
N PHE A 256 3.47 -19.07 4.89
CA PHE A 256 3.89 -20.22 5.69
C PHE A 256 3.48 -21.55 5.05
N ASP A 257 2.26 -21.63 4.53
CA ASP A 257 1.76 -22.82 3.85
C ASP A 257 2.60 -23.12 2.59
N ALA A 258 2.99 -22.07 1.83
CA ALA A 258 3.90 -22.23 0.70
C ALA A 258 5.29 -22.72 1.14
N GLN A 259 5.83 -22.19 2.24
CA GLN A 259 7.11 -22.59 2.81
C GLN A 259 7.06 -24.04 3.31
N GLU A 260 5.99 -24.46 3.97
CA GLU A 260 5.76 -25.84 4.39
C GLU A 260 5.61 -26.80 3.19
N ALA A 261 5.06 -26.31 2.06
CA ALA A 261 5.01 -27.02 0.80
C ALA A 261 6.36 -27.09 0.06
N GLY A 262 7.39 -26.43 0.60
CA GLY A 262 8.77 -26.48 0.09
C GLY A 262 9.21 -25.28 -0.72
N ALA A 263 8.45 -24.20 -0.77
CA ALA A 263 8.89 -22.95 -1.36
C ALA A 263 10.02 -22.33 -0.52
N LYS A 264 11.04 -21.77 -1.18
CA LYS A 264 12.05 -20.95 -0.52
C LYS A 264 11.54 -19.52 -0.38
N VAL A 265 11.37 -19.03 0.84
CA VAL A 265 10.98 -17.65 1.13
C VAL A 265 12.23 -16.82 1.40
N ILE A 266 12.46 -15.80 0.58
CA ILE A 266 13.63 -14.93 0.64
C ILE A 266 13.13 -13.51 0.84
N VAL A 267 13.68 -12.78 1.82
CA VAL A 267 13.31 -11.39 2.11
C VAL A 267 14.52 -10.48 1.92
N VAL A 268 14.37 -9.51 1.05
CA VAL A 268 15.34 -8.44 0.79
C VAL A 268 14.83 -7.19 1.49
N ASP A 269 15.48 -6.78 2.57
CA ASP A 269 15.04 -5.67 3.43
C ASP A 269 16.22 -5.18 4.28
N PRO A 270 16.46 -3.88 4.45
CA PRO A 270 17.51 -3.36 5.33
C PRO A 270 17.30 -3.71 6.81
N ARG A 271 16.10 -4.12 7.17
CA ARG A 271 15.70 -4.48 8.52
C ARG A 271 15.33 -5.97 8.60
N CYS A 272 15.84 -6.68 9.62
CA CYS A 272 15.34 -8.01 9.96
C CYS A 272 13.94 -7.89 10.57
N SER A 273 12.95 -7.63 9.69
CA SER A 273 11.55 -7.50 10.06
C SER A 273 10.99 -8.84 10.56
N ARG A 274 9.78 -8.82 11.15
CA ARG A 274 9.11 -10.07 11.56
C ARG A 274 8.90 -11.03 10.39
N THR A 275 8.76 -10.53 9.17
CA THR A 275 8.70 -11.36 7.96
C THR A 275 10.07 -11.93 7.63
N ALA A 276 11.12 -11.10 7.66
CA ALA A 276 12.49 -11.53 7.42
C ALA A 276 12.95 -12.59 8.43
N ALA A 277 12.57 -12.44 9.71
CA ALA A 277 12.87 -13.40 10.77
C ALA A 277 12.17 -14.77 10.60
N LYS A 278 11.21 -14.88 9.66
CA LYS A 278 10.51 -16.12 9.31
C LYS A 278 10.91 -16.69 7.95
N ALA A 279 11.67 -15.92 7.17
CA ALA A 279 12.17 -16.33 5.86
C ALA A 279 13.28 -17.39 5.99
N ASP A 280 13.51 -18.17 4.93
CA ASP A 280 14.64 -19.09 4.82
C ASP A 280 15.96 -18.33 4.63
N TRP A 281 15.86 -17.12 4.04
CA TRP A 281 17.02 -16.27 3.83
C TRP A 281 16.63 -14.80 3.88
N TRP A 282 17.28 -14.02 4.76
CA TRP A 282 17.21 -12.58 4.82
C TRP A 282 18.48 -11.95 4.21
N ILE A 283 18.28 -10.97 3.33
CA ILE A 283 19.33 -10.23 2.63
C ILE A 283 19.26 -8.76 3.06
N PRO A 284 20.21 -8.26 3.88
CA PRO A 284 20.26 -6.88 4.33
C PRO A 284 20.79 -5.95 3.23
N ILE A 285 19.90 -5.44 2.40
CA ILE A 285 20.24 -4.52 1.31
C ILE A 285 20.50 -3.10 1.80
N ARG A 286 21.28 -2.30 1.06
CA ARG A 286 21.35 -0.86 1.24
C ARG A 286 20.02 -0.23 0.79
N PRO A 287 19.40 0.66 1.59
CA PRO A 287 18.11 1.28 1.25
C PRO A 287 18.10 1.95 -0.13
N GLY A 288 17.01 1.75 -0.89
CA GLY A 288 16.77 2.38 -2.19
C GLY A 288 17.60 1.84 -3.36
N THR A 289 18.24 0.67 -3.21
CA THR A 289 19.11 0.08 -4.25
C THR A 289 18.62 -1.25 -4.82
N ASP A 290 17.34 -1.56 -4.60
CA ASP A 290 16.72 -2.80 -5.08
C ASP A 290 16.82 -2.96 -6.61
N ALA A 291 16.70 -1.87 -7.36
CA ALA A 291 16.87 -1.89 -8.81
C ALA A 291 18.29 -2.34 -9.20
N ALA A 292 19.34 -1.84 -8.54
CA ALA A 292 20.72 -2.24 -8.82
C ALA A 292 20.95 -3.73 -8.54
N LEU A 293 20.36 -4.27 -7.45
CA LEU A 293 20.40 -5.70 -7.16
C LEU A 293 19.76 -6.51 -8.30
N MET A 294 18.56 -6.11 -8.75
CA MET A 294 17.84 -6.81 -9.82
C MET A 294 18.57 -6.70 -11.16
N LEU A 295 19.21 -5.56 -11.49
CA LEU A 295 20.02 -5.41 -12.69
C LEU A 295 21.24 -6.35 -12.66
N GLY A 296 21.89 -6.52 -11.49
CA GLY A 296 22.95 -7.52 -11.31
C GLY A 296 22.45 -8.96 -11.48
N MET A 297 21.25 -9.26 -11.01
CA MET A 297 20.60 -10.56 -11.24
C MET A 297 20.30 -10.76 -12.73
N MET A 298 19.76 -9.74 -13.42
CA MET A 298 19.46 -9.79 -14.86
C MET A 298 20.73 -10.03 -15.69
N LYS A 299 21.84 -9.37 -15.34
CA LYS A 299 23.14 -9.58 -15.99
C LYS A 299 23.54 -11.05 -15.91
N TRP A 300 23.50 -11.65 -14.71
CA TRP A 300 23.82 -13.07 -14.55
C TRP A 300 22.85 -13.98 -15.34
N ILE A 301 21.54 -13.69 -15.33
CA ILE A 301 20.50 -14.44 -16.04
C ILE A 301 20.78 -14.45 -17.55
N ILE A 302 21.10 -13.28 -18.12
CA ILE A 302 21.39 -13.11 -19.56
C ILE A 302 22.70 -13.83 -19.93
N ASP A 303 23.77 -13.61 -19.17
CA ASP A 303 25.08 -14.21 -19.45
C ASP A 303 25.09 -15.74 -19.38
N ASN A 304 24.20 -16.31 -18.58
CA ASN A 304 24.07 -17.78 -18.43
C ASN A 304 22.94 -18.37 -19.29
N ASP A 305 22.41 -17.61 -20.26
CA ASP A 305 21.33 -18.02 -21.19
C ASP A 305 20.09 -18.60 -20.46
N LYS A 306 19.71 -17.97 -19.33
CA LYS A 306 18.53 -18.35 -18.52
C LYS A 306 17.28 -17.54 -18.89
N ILE A 307 17.26 -16.99 -20.09
CA ILE A 307 16.15 -16.20 -20.64
C ILE A 307 15.14 -17.08 -21.39
N ASP A 308 13.87 -16.68 -21.40
CA ASP A 308 12.82 -17.29 -22.25
C ASP A 308 12.72 -16.49 -23.57
N LYS A 309 13.50 -16.91 -24.58
CA LYS A 309 13.59 -16.21 -25.87
C LYS A 309 12.25 -16.16 -26.61
N ASP A 310 11.41 -17.19 -26.45
CA ASP A 310 10.12 -17.24 -27.11
C ASP A 310 9.11 -16.31 -26.43
N TYR A 311 9.16 -16.23 -25.09
CA TYR A 311 8.36 -15.25 -24.35
C TYR A 311 8.76 -13.81 -24.70
N ILE A 312 10.06 -13.50 -24.72
CA ILE A 312 10.57 -12.16 -25.09
C ILE A 312 10.07 -11.78 -26.48
N ARG A 313 10.14 -12.70 -27.43
CA ARG A 313 9.74 -12.47 -28.83
C ARG A 313 8.24 -12.28 -28.99
N SER A 314 7.44 -13.18 -28.41
CA SER A 314 6.01 -13.26 -28.68
C SER A 314 5.17 -12.35 -27.79
N THR A 315 5.55 -12.20 -26.52
CA THR A 315 4.70 -11.60 -25.47
C THR A 315 5.15 -10.16 -25.15
N THR A 316 6.42 -9.87 -25.31
CA THR A 316 6.95 -8.52 -25.06
C THR A 316 7.16 -7.74 -26.35
N ASN A 317 7.44 -6.43 -26.24
CA ASN A 317 7.90 -5.62 -27.36
C ASN A 317 9.41 -5.79 -27.64
N GLY A 318 10.06 -6.79 -27.04
CA GLY A 318 11.51 -7.01 -27.13
C GLY A 318 12.06 -7.26 -28.53
N ALA A 319 11.24 -7.76 -29.45
CA ALA A 319 11.63 -7.95 -30.85
C ALA A 319 11.42 -6.69 -31.73
N PHE A 320 10.73 -5.66 -31.24
CA PHE A 320 10.50 -4.43 -32.01
C PHE A 320 11.81 -3.67 -32.21
N LEU A 321 12.00 -3.14 -33.41
CA LEU A 321 13.22 -2.43 -33.76
C LEU A 321 13.24 -1.01 -33.19
N VAL A 322 14.35 -0.66 -32.60
CA VAL A 322 14.67 0.66 -32.05
C VAL A 322 15.71 1.31 -32.94
N ASP A 323 15.49 2.54 -33.39
CA ASP A 323 16.46 3.36 -34.07
C ASP A 323 17.57 3.77 -33.09
N LYS A 324 18.79 3.40 -33.37
CA LYS A 324 19.93 3.66 -32.47
C LYS A 324 20.25 5.12 -32.31
N SER A 325 19.86 5.98 -33.28
CA SER A 325 20.13 7.41 -33.25
C SER A 325 19.09 8.19 -32.43
N THR A 326 17.83 7.83 -32.58
CA THR A 326 16.69 8.51 -31.89
C THR A 326 16.19 7.81 -30.67
N LYS A 327 16.60 6.56 -30.46
CA LYS A 327 16.08 5.64 -29.45
C LYS A 327 14.58 5.34 -29.58
N LYS A 328 13.92 5.72 -30.67
CA LYS A 328 12.48 5.50 -30.89
C LYS A 328 12.22 4.14 -31.51
N LEU A 329 11.06 3.58 -31.20
CA LEU A 329 10.56 2.40 -31.89
C LEU A 329 10.30 2.73 -33.36
N VAL A 330 10.78 1.85 -34.24
CA VAL A 330 10.67 2.09 -35.69
C VAL A 330 9.33 1.60 -36.20
N MET A 331 8.62 2.48 -36.88
CA MET A 331 7.33 2.18 -37.49
C MET A 331 7.37 2.42 -39.01
N SER A 332 6.61 1.60 -39.74
CA SER A 332 6.31 1.74 -41.16
C SER A 332 4.82 1.52 -41.38
N ASN A 333 4.16 2.42 -42.10
CA ASN A 333 2.72 2.35 -42.36
C ASN A 333 1.86 2.22 -41.08
N GLY A 334 2.28 2.82 -39.97
CA GLY A 334 1.60 2.72 -38.66
C GLY A 334 1.77 1.38 -37.96
N LYS A 335 2.72 0.54 -38.42
CA LYS A 335 3.02 -0.77 -37.81
C LYS A 335 4.46 -0.79 -37.33
N TYR A 336 4.72 -1.50 -36.24
CA TYR A 336 6.07 -1.71 -35.71
C TYR A 336 6.88 -2.60 -36.66
N LEU A 337 8.18 -2.40 -36.70
CA LEU A 337 9.09 -3.26 -37.47
C LEU A 337 9.80 -4.26 -36.55
N VAL A 338 9.96 -5.48 -37.04
CA VAL A 338 10.80 -6.53 -36.45
C VAL A 338 11.77 -7.06 -37.52
N TRP A 339 12.94 -7.56 -37.14
CA TRP A 339 13.85 -8.21 -38.08
C TRP A 339 13.59 -9.70 -38.14
N ASP A 340 13.16 -10.20 -39.29
CA ASP A 340 13.02 -11.64 -39.51
C ASP A 340 14.32 -12.23 -40.02
N GLU A 341 15.01 -13.01 -39.17
CA GLU A 341 16.29 -13.62 -39.48
C GLU A 341 16.22 -14.60 -40.68
N LYS A 342 15.12 -15.33 -40.81
CA LYS A 342 14.92 -16.29 -41.89
C LYS A 342 14.67 -15.59 -43.22
N ALA A 343 13.87 -14.54 -43.20
CA ALA A 343 13.62 -13.72 -44.41
C ALA A 343 14.74 -12.73 -44.67
N ASN A 344 15.63 -12.48 -43.71
CA ASN A 344 16.71 -11.52 -43.73
C ASN A 344 16.23 -10.11 -44.14
N LYS A 345 15.14 -9.65 -43.53
CA LYS A 345 14.50 -8.33 -43.79
C LYS A 345 13.65 -7.90 -42.63
N ALA A 346 13.33 -6.59 -42.57
CA ALA A 346 12.30 -6.07 -41.69
C ALA A 346 10.90 -6.50 -42.14
N VAL A 347 10.04 -6.81 -41.15
CA VAL A 347 8.64 -7.19 -41.31
C VAL A 347 7.77 -6.33 -40.43
N GLU A 348 6.59 -5.96 -40.91
CA GLU A 348 5.62 -5.16 -40.17
C GLU A 348 4.80 -6.01 -39.22
N VAL A 349 4.60 -5.49 -37.98
CA VAL A 349 3.73 -6.08 -36.95
C VAL A 349 2.78 -5.00 -36.44
N ALA A 350 1.49 -5.21 -36.54
CA ALA A 350 0.50 -4.25 -36.08
C ALA A 350 0.40 -4.26 -34.54
N ALA A 351 0.08 -3.10 -33.97
CA ALA A 351 -0.37 -3.04 -32.57
C ALA A 351 -1.68 -3.80 -32.40
N LEU A 352 -1.92 -4.33 -31.22
CA LEU A 352 -3.20 -4.93 -30.89
C LEU A 352 -4.27 -3.83 -30.82
N ASP A 353 -5.40 -4.04 -31.45
CA ASP A 353 -6.55 -3.13 -31.37
C ASP A 353 -7.07 -3.02 -29.93
N ASP A 354 -7.52 -1.83 -29.52
CA ASP A 354 -7.96 -1.57 -28.14
C ASP A 354 -9.12 -2.47 -27.70
N SER A 355 -9.99 -2.92 -28.63
CA SER A 355 -11.07 -3.85 -28.34
C SER A 355 -10.57 -5.25 -27.96
N LEU A 356 -9.34 -5.59 -28.33
CA LEU A 356 -8.66 -6.84 -28.01
C LEU A 356 -7.69 -6.73 -26.83
N LYS A 357 -7.57 -5.55 -26.23
CA LYS A 357 -6.80 -5.34 -25.00
C LYS A 357 -7.69 -5.55 -23.78
N PRO A 358 -7.19 -6.15 -22.72
CA PRO A 358 -7.98 -6.29 -21.49
C PRO A 358 -8.14 -4.92 -20.82
N ILE A 359 -9.34 -4.60 -20.34
CA ILE A 359 -9.55 -3.41 -19.49
C ILE A 359 -8.86 -3.58 -18.13
N TYR A 360 -8.76 -4.82 -17.66
CA TYR A 360 -8.03 -5.24 -16.46
C TYR A 360 -7.32 -6.58 -16.73
N PRO A 361 -6.30 -6.92 -15.95
CA PRO A 361 -5.58 -8.19 -16.11
C PRO A 361 -6.49 -9.44 -16.04
N SER A 362 -7.63 -9.33 -15.32
CA SER A 362 -8.61 -10.40 -15.14
C SER A 362 -9.57 -10.56 -16.31
N VAL A 363 -9.79 -9.51 -17.10
CA VAL A 363 -10.76 -9.58 -18.17
C VAL A 363 -10.25 -10.49 -19.27
N THR A 364 -10.97 -11.60 -19.47
CA THR A 364 -10.74 -12.49 -20.61
C THR A 364 -11.26 -11.80 -21.87
N VAL A 365 -10.38 -11.30 -22.69
CA VAL A 365 -10.75 -10.75 -23.98
C VAL A 365 -11.05 -11.89 -24.94
N SER A 366 -12.22 -11.90 -25.52
CA SER A 366 -12.60 -12.87 -26.56
C SER A 366 -11.99 -12.48 -27.91
N GLY A 367 -11.69 -13.47 -28.71
CA GLY A 367 -11.15 -13.31 -30.06
C GLY A 367 -9.67 -13.67 -30.17
N ASP A 368 -9.31 -14.18 -31.33
CA ASP A 368 -7.93 -14.54 -31.65
C ASP A 368 -7.09 -13.27 -31.89
N VAL A 369 -5.80 -13.35 -31.61
CA VAL A 369 -4.86 -12.30 -31.99
C VAL A 369 -4.78 -12.26 -33.53
N PRO A 370 -5.05 -11.12 -34.18
CA PRO A 370 -4.93 -11.01 -35.64
C PRO A 370 -3.52 -11.39 -36.07
N LYS A 371 -3.41 -12.11 -37.17
CA LYS A 371 -2.12 -12.59 -37.70
C LYS A 371 -1.11 -11.45 -37.94
N GLU A 372 -1.61 -10.29 -38.28
CA GLU A 372 -0.77 -9.07 -38.50
C GLU A 372 -0.21 -8.48 -37.21
N CYS A 373 -0.74 -8.89 -36.03
CA CYS A 373 -0.22 -8.53 -34.71
C CYS A 373 0.76 -9.59 -34.17
N GLU A 374 0.90 -10.74 -34.85
CA GLU A 374 1.82 -11.79 -34.44
C GLU A 374 3.26 -11.47 -34.83
N VAL A 375 4.19 -11.63 -33.89
CA VAL A 375 5.62 -11.52 -34.17
C VAL A 375 6.11 -12.85 -34.74
N PRO A 376 6.81 -12.86 -35.89
CA PRO A 376 7.36 -14.11 -36.43
C PRO A 376 8.24 -14.86 -35.43
N GLU A 377 8.13 -16.18 -35.39
CA GLU A 377 9.00 -17.03 -34.53
C GLU A 377 10.49 -16.87 -34.83
N THR A 378 10.81 -16.40 -36.06
CA THR A 378 12.18 -16.12 -36.52
C THR A 378 12.59 -14.67 -36.33
N ALA A 379 11.79 -13.86 -35.62
CA ALA A 379 12.18 -12.49 -35.32
C ALA A 379 13.36 -12.43 -34.35
N ALA A 380 14.35 -11.63 -34.71
CA ALA A 380 15.52 -11.37 -33.86
C ALA A 380 15.10 -10.66 -32.55
N ILE A 381 15.77 -11.00 -31.46
CA ILE A 381 15.66 -10.30 -30.18
C ILE A 381 16.96 -9.58 -29.81
N THR A 382 18.05 -9.82 -30.52
CA THR A 382 19.37 -9.18 -30.34
C THR A 382 20.00 -8.89 -31.70
N GLY A 383 21.07 -8.13 -31.73
CA GLY A 383 21.83 -7.79 -32.92
C GLY A 383 21.61 -6.35 -33.40
N THR A 384 22.34 -6.01 -34.46
CA THR A 384 22.24 -4.69 -35.13
C THR A 384 21.97 -4.92 -36.61
N TYR A 385 21.03 -4.18 -37.16
CA TYR A 385 20.54 -4.34 -38.53
C TYR A 385 20.44 -2.97 -39.21
N THR A 386 20.43 -2.97 -40.53
CA THR A 386 20.10 -1.77 -41.31
C THR A 386 18.75 -1.97 -42.00
N VAL A 387 17.83 -1.04 -41.73
CA VAL A 387 16.51 -1.07 -42.38
C VAL A 387 16.27 0.23 -43.14
N LYS A 388 15.43 0.14 -44.18
CA LYS A 388 15.05 1.29 -44.97
C LYS A 388 13.68 1.80 -44.55
N VAL A 389 13.63 3.04 -44.03
CA VAL A 389 12.40 3.71 -43.66
C VAL A 389 12.32 5.05 -44.37
N ASP A 390 11.20 5.33 -45.03
CA ASP A 390 10.98 6.56 -45.78
C ASP A 390 12.11 6.90 -46.78
N GLY A 391 12.75 5.87 -47.35
CA GLY A 391 13.82 5.99 -48.30
C GLY A 391 15.23 6.16 -47.73
N ALA A 392 15.39 6.33 -46.42
CA ALA A 392 16.65 6.40 -45.71
C ALA A 392 17.03 5.07 -45.06
N ASP A 393 18.31 4.73 -45.10
CA ASP A 393 18.85 3.61 -44.35
C ASP A 393 19.15 4.05 -42.93
N ILE A 394 18.59 3.36 -41.94
CA ILE A 394 18.79 3.60 -40.51
C ILE A 394 19.34 2.34 -39.84
N GLU A 395 20.21 2.54 -38.84
CA GLU A 395 20.74 1.47 -38.03
C GLU A 395 19.78 1.20 -36.82
N VAL A 396 19.40 -0.06 -36.64
CA VAL A 396 18.40 -0.45 -35.66
C VAL A 396 18.87 -1.68 -34.86
N SER A 397 18.32 -1.83 -33.66
CA SER A 397 18.46 -3.04 -32.87
C SER A 397 17.12 -3.45 -32.28
N PRO A 398 16.85 -4.74 -32.03
CA PRO A 398 15.67 -5.13 -31.27
C PRO A 398 15.67 -4.50 -29.87
N ALA A 399 14.50 -4.16 -29.35
CA ALA A 399 14.36 -3.51 -28.04
C ALA A 399 14.97 -4.30 -26.88
N PHE A 400 14.97 -5.62 -26.93
CA PHE A 400 15.65 -6.46 -25.92
C PHE A 400 17.18 -6.23 -25.93
N GLN A 401 17.79 -5.88 -27.06
CA GLN A 401 19.22 -5.52 -27.11
C GLN A 401 19.51 -4.34 -26.17
N SER A 402 18.60 -3.37 -26.06
CA SER A 402 18.77 -2.25 -25.13
C SER A 402 18.83 -2.71 -23.66
N ILE A 403 18.09 -3.76 -23.27
CA ILE A 403 18.23 -4.36 -21.92
C ILE A 403 19.60 -5.04 -21.79
N VAL A 404 20.01 -5.83 -22.81
CA VAL A 404 21.33 -6.47 -22.80
C VAL A 404 22.43 -5.43 -22.62
N ASP A 405 22.34 -4.33 -23.35
CA ASP A 405 23.33 -3.23 -23.28
C ASP A 405 23.30 -2.53 -21.92
N SER A 406 22.10 -2.25 -21.37
CA SER A 406 21.95 -1.51 -20.11
C SER A 406 22.50 -2.26 -18.90
N VAL A 407 22.49 -3.60 -18.91
CA VAL A 407 23.00 -4.40 -17.79
C VAL A 407 24.48 -4.77 -17.94
N GLN A 408 25.16 -4.39 -19.00
CA GLN A 408 26.55 -4.82 -19.26
C GLN A 408 27.48 -4.51 -18.09
N ASP A 409 27.37 -3.34 -17.51
CA ASP A 409 28.21 -2.88 -16.40
C ASP A 409 27.75 -3.42 -15.05
N TYR A 410 26.51 -3.98 -14.95
CA TYR A 410 25.97 -4.50 -13.71
C TYR A 410 26.45 -5.92 -13.39
N THR A 411 27.78 -6.14 -13.44
CA THR A 411 28.32 -7.41 -12.93
C THR A 411 27.88 -7.60 -11.46
N PRO A 412 27.83 -8.84 -10.94
CA PRO A 412 27.52 -9.06 -9.53
C PRO A 412 28.39 -8.24 -8.57
N GLU A 413 29.67 -8.02 -8.92
CA GLU A 413 30.61 -7.21 -8.12
C GLU A 413 30.26 -5.71 -8.17
N TYR A 414 29.90 -5.18 -9.34
CA TYR A 414 29.48 -3.80 -9.46
C TYR A 414 28.15 -3.56 -8.76
N ALA A 415 27.14 -4.42 -8.98
CA ALA A 415 25.87 -4.36 -8.27
C ALA A 415 26.06 -4.47 -6.74
N SER A 416 26.95 -5.37 -6.29
CA SER A 416 27.36 -5.51 -4.88
C SER A 416 27.92 -4.20 -4.33
N SER A 417 28.75 -3.52 -5.12
CA SER A 417 29.33 -2.23 -4.72
C SER A 417 28.26 -1.15 -4.50
N ILE A 418 27.09 -1.26 -5.16
CA ILE A 418 25.95 -0.33 -5.03
C ILE A 418 25.05 -0.76 -3.88
N CYS A 419 24.53 -1.99 -3.91
CA CYS A 419 23.49 -2.45 -3.00
C CYS A 419 24.01 -3.02 -1.67
N GLU A 420 25.32 -3.20 -1.54
CA GLU A 420 25.99 -3.77 -0.36
C GLU A 420 25.53 -5.21 -0.04
N VAL A 421 25.01 -5.92 -1.03
CA VAL A 421 24.76 -7.37 -0.99
C VAL A 421 25.99 -8.07 -1.58
N PRO A 422 26.57 -9.09 -0.92
CA PRO A 422 27.74 -9.81 -1.47
C PRO A 422 27.49 -10.35 -2.88
N ALA A 423 28.48 -10.23 -3.76
CA ALA A 423 28.36 -10.66 -5.16
C ALA A 423 27.93 -12.14 -5.31
N ASP A 424 28.47 -13.03 -4.47
CA ASP A 424 28.08 -14.45 -4.44
C ASP A 424 26.60 -14.63 -4.07
N ASP A 425 26.06 -13.77 -3.20
CA ASP A 425 24.64 -13.78 -2.81
C ASP A 425 23.75 -13.27 -3.95
N ILE A 426 24.21 -12.29 -4.73
CA ILE A 426 23.51 -11.82 -5.95
C ILE A 426 23.42 -12.97 -6.96
N VAL A 427 24.54 -13.66 -7.22
CA VAL A 427 24.59 -14.85 -8.11
C VAL A 427 23.67 -15.95 -7.59
N LYS A 428 23.71 -16.25 -6.30
CA LYS A 428 22.86 -17.26 -5.67
C LYS A 428 21.38 -16.91 -5.81
N LEU A 429 21.01 -15.65 -5.59
CA LEU A 429 19.64 -15.17 -5.71
C LEU A 429 19.15 -15.24 -7.15
N ALA A 430 19.98 -14.81 -8.12
CA ALA A 430 19.69 -14.90 -9.55
C ALA A 430 19.46 -16.34 -9.99
N ARG A 431 20.31 -17.28 -9.52
CA ARG A 431 20.18 -18.70 -9.79
C ARG A 431 18.88 -19.27 -9.22
N ILE A 432 18.56 -19.01 -7.96
CA ILE A 432 17.31 -19.47 -7.35
C ILE A 432 16.12 -18.96 -8.18
N TYR A 433 16.09 -17.68 -8.53
CA TYR A 433 15.02 -17.10 -9.30
C TYR A 433 14.84 -17.73 -10.69
N ALA A 434 15.92 -17.95 -11.41
CA ALA A 434 15.90 -18.43 -12.79
C ALA A 434 15.79 -19.96 -12.93
N GLU A 435 16.28 -20.73 -11.93
CA GLU A 435 16.38 -22.19 -12.03
C GLU A 435 15.36 -22.93 -11.14
N GLU A 436 14.95 -22.34 -10.01
CA GLU A 436 13.95 -22.94 -9.10
C GLU A 436 12.55 -22.39 -9.41
N THR A 437 12.07 -22.69 -10.63
CA THR A 437 10.79 -22.18 -11.14
C THR A 437 9.63 -23.15 -10.87
N PRO A 438 8.38 -22.65 -10.73
CA PRO A 438 7.93 -21.25 -10.85
C PRO A 438 8.41 -20.37 -9.70
N SER A 439 8.87 -19.16 -10.02
CA SER A 439 9.39 -18.19 -9.08
C SER A 439 8.50 -16.95 -9.03
N LYS A 440 8.17 -16.51 -7.82
CA LYS A 440 7.31 -15.36 -7.58
C LYS A 440 8.11 -14.21 -6.98
N ILE A 441 7.87 -12.99 -7.46
CA ILE A 441 8.37 -11.77 -6.85
C ILE A 441 7.21 -11.06 -6.16
N GLN A 442 7.43 -10.69 -4.90
CA GLN A 442 6.56 -9.80 -4.16
C GLN A 442 7.30 -8.48 -3.94
N ILE A 443 6.72 -7.37 -4.37
CA ILE A 443 7.27 -6.04 -4.18
C ILE A 443 6.30 -5.21 -3.33
N SER A 444 6.81 -4.36 -2.44
CA SER A 444 5.93 -3.62 -1.53
C SER A 444 6.46 -2.22 -1.22
N GLN A 445 5.80 -1.51 -0.32
CA GLN A 445 6.07 -0.12 0.02
C GLN A 445 7.51 0.15 0.50
N GLY A 446 8.23 -0.89 0.93
CA GLY A 446 9.65 -0.76 1.29
C GLY A 446 10.56 -0.38 0.12
N THR A 447 10.17 -0.71 -1.12
CA THR A 447 10.92 -0.35 -2.32
C THR A 447 10.38 0.90 -3.02
N ASN A 448 9.10 1.21 -2.82
CA ASN A 448 8.39 2.19 -3.62
C ASN A 448 8.41 3.61 -3.02
N ARG A 449 8.78 3.77 -1.75
CA ARG A 449 8.79 5.03 -1.02
C ARG A 449 10.09 5.81 -1.10
N TYR A 450 10.76 5.68 -2.25
CA TYR A 450 11.93 6.46 -2.66
C TYR A 450 11.58 7.36 -3.84
N TRP A 451 12.34 8.40 -4.04
CA TRP A 451 12.23 9.28 -5.20
C TRP A 451 12.32 8.51 -6.52
N ASN A 452 13.17 7.48 -6.55
CA ASN A 452 13.33 6.54 -7.66
C ASN A 452 12.50 5.25 -7.49
N GLY A 453 11.47 5.24 -6.64
CA GLY A 453 10.73 4.03 -6.20
C GLY A 453 9.98 3.26 -7.30
N HIS A 454 9.84 3.82 -8.50
CA HIS A 454 9.27 3.14 -9.68
C HIS A 454 10.28 2.19 -10.34
N LEU A 455 11.58 2.46 -10.25
CA LEU A 455 12.63 1.67 -10.91
C LEU A 455 12.75 0.23 -10.39
N PRO A 456 12.66 -0.05 -9.07
CA PRO A 456 12.62 -1.44 -8.59
C PRO A 456 11.49 -2.26 -9.20
N THR A 457 10.31 -1.66 -9.34
CA THR A 457 9.15 -2.35 -9.94
C THR A 457 9.39 -2.61 -11.44
N ARG A 458 9.94 -1.64 -12.18
CA ARG A 458 10.30 -1.83 -13.59
C ARG A 458 11.34 -2.93 -13.75
N ALA A 459 12.39 -2.95 -12.94
CA ALA A 459 13.42 -3.97 -12.95
C ALA A 459 12.84 -5.38 -12.64
N ALA A 460 11.96 -5.49 -11.64
CA ALA A 460 11.29 -6.74 -11.30
C ALA A 460 10.43 -7.26 -12.46
N ILE A 461 9.64 -6.38 -13.10
CA ILE A 461 8.79 -6.76 -14.24
C ILE A 461 9.65 -7.17 -15.44
N GLN A 462 10.71 -6.42 -15.77
CA GLN A 462 11.62 -6.79 -16.85
C GLN A 462 12.31 -8.12 -16.59
N MET A 463 12.79 -8.36 -15.36
CA MET A 463 13.38 -9.64 -14.97
C MET A 463 12.38 -10.80 -15.10
N ALA A 464 11.13 -10.59 -14.69
CA ALA A 464 10.08 -11.60 -14.85
C ALA A 464 9.71 -11.82 -16.33
N ALA A 465 9.71 -10.76 -17.14
CA ALA A 465 9.44 -10.84 -18.57
C ALA A 465 10.53 -11.63 -19.33
N ILE A 466 11.80 -11.32 -19.08
CA ILE A 466 12.89 -12.02 -19.79
C ILE A 466 13.02 -13.49 -19.38
N THR A 467 12.51 -13.89 -18.22
CA THR A 467 12.45 -15.28 -17.74
C THR A 467 11.10 -15.94 -18.00
N GLY A 468 10.18 -15.25 -18.66
CA GLY A 468 8.84 -15.74 -18.98
C GLY A 468 7.96 -16.03 -17.76
N ASN A 469 8.15 -15.34 -16.64
CA ASN A 469 7.43 -15.56 -15.38
C ASN A 469 6.16 -14.69 -15.23
N VAL A 470 5.74 -13.94 -16.25
CA VAL A 470 4.49 -13.19 -16.23
C VAL A 470 3.37 -13.97 -16.93
N GLY A 471 2.18 -13.99 -16.35
CA GLY A 471 1.02 -14.75 -16.88
C GLY A 471 1.09 -16.26 -16.62
N LYS A 472 1.95 -16.70 -15.73
CA LYS A 472 2.10 -18.12 -15.34
C LYS A 472 1.64 -18.35 -13.90
N GLN A 473 0.96 -19.47 -13.67
CA GLN A 473 0.57 -19.90 -12.35
C GLN A 473 1.80 -20.08 -11.44
N TYR A 474 1.67 -19.66 -10.18
CA TYR A 474 2.72 -19.74 -9.14
C TYR A 474 3.94 -18.84 -9.37
N ALA A 475 3.90 -17.98 -10.40
CA ALA A 475 4.92 -17.02 -10.74
C ALA A 475 4.39 -15.59 -10.63
N ASN A 476 4.75 -14.72 -11.55
CA ASN A 476 4.41 -13.31 -11.61
C ASN A 476 5.20 -12.40 -10.66
N VAL A 477 5.09 -11.10 -10.94
CA VAL A 477 5.45 -10.03 -10.02
C VAL A 477 4.16 -9.50 -9.44
N ASN A 478 4.06 -9.41 -8.12
CA ASN A 478 2.86 -8.94 -7.45
C ASN A 478 3.19 -7.80 -6.47
N TRP A 479 2.29 -6.85 -6.34
CA TRP A 479 2.35 -5.84 -5.31
C TRP A 479 1.67 -6.34 -4.02
N ALA A 480 2.01 -5.74 -2.88
CA ALA A 480 1.70 -6.13 -1.49
C ALA A 480 0.28 -6.57 -1.16
N GLY A 481 -0.65 -6.41 -2.06
CA GLY A 481 -2.02 -6.89 -1.91
C GLY A 481 -2.51 -7.36 -3.25
N GLY A 482 -2.98 -8.56 -3.36
CA GLY A 482 -3.78 -8.98 -4.50
C GLY A 482 -5.23 -8.69 -4.16
N GLY A 483 -6.04 -8.12 -5.02
CA GLY A 483 -7.46 -7.97 -4.75
C GLY A 483 -8.17 -6.90 -5.56
N LEU A 484 -9.40 -6.65 -5.16
CA LEU A 484 -10.44 -6.05 -5.99
C LEU A 484 -10.55 -4.53 -5.90
N MET A 485 -9.72 -3.85 -5.10
CA MET A 485 -10.02 -2.49 -4.68
C MET A 485 -10.11 -1.45 -5.80
N ARG A 486 -9.45 -1.68 -6.93
CA ARG A 486 -9.39 -0.68 -8.00
C ARG A 486 -10.68 -0.40 -8.71
N ILE A 487 -11.50 -1.40 -8.80
CA ILE A 487 -12.70 -1.36 -9.61
C ILE A 487 -13.75 -0.47 -8.98
N LEU A 488 -13.61 -0.18 -7.70
CA LEU A 488 -14.57 0.56 -6.92
C LEU A 488 -14.32 2.08 -6.85
N PHE A 489 -13.10 2.53 -7.15
CA PHE A 489 -12.77 3.97 -7.22
C PHE A 489 -13.35 4.69 -8.45
N SER A 490 -14.13 4.01 -9.28
CA SER A 490 -14.76 4.61 -10.46
C SER A 490 -15.99 5.46 -10.15
N VAL A 491 -16.48 5.46 -8.91
CA VAL A 491 -17.65 6.25 -8.53
C VAL A 491 -17.21 7.68 -8.24
N THR A 492 -17.54 8.58 -9.16
CA THR A 492 -17.15 9.99 -9.07
C THR A 492 -18.28 10.92 -8.66
N GLY A 493 -19.51 10.41 -8.54
CA GLY A 493 -20.70 11.24 -8.33
C GLY A 493 -21.13 11.99 -9.60
N THR A 494 -22.28 12.62 -9.52
CA THR A 494 -22.90 13.37 -10.64
C THR A 494 -22.95 14.86 -10.32
N SER A 495 -22.43 15.70 -11.23
CA SER A 495 -22.62 17.14 -11.16
C SER A 495 -24.09 17.51 -11.46
N PRO A 496 -24.68 18.43 -10.71
CA PRO A 496 -26.01 18.96 -11.03
C PRO A 496 -25.99 19.95 -12.21
N TYR A 497 -24.81 20.31 -12.71
CA TYR A 497 -24.60 21.31 -13.76
C TYR A 497 -24.04 20.63 -15.02
N GLU A 498 -24.70 20.86 -16.17
CA GLU A 498 -24.29 20.28 -17.45
C GLU A 498 -22.87 20.76 -17.84
N GLY A 499 -22.01 19.82 -18.17
CA GLY A 499 -20.61 20.09 -18.57
C GLY A 499 -19.65 20.41 -17.43
N HIS A 500 -20.12 20.46 -16.18
CA HIS A 500 -19.29 20.69 -15.01
C HIS A 500 -18.80 19.37 -14.41
N LYS A 501 -17.59 19.37 -13.88
CA LYS A 501 -16.98 18.24 -13.19
C LYS A 501 -15.85 18.73 -12.27
N ALA A 502 -15.45 17.89 -11.34
CA ALA A 502 -14.30 18.13 -10.49
C ALA A 502 -13.06 18.54 -11.28
N THR A 503 -12.26 19.41 -10.69
CA THR A 503 -10.92 19.75 -11.17
C THR A 503 -9.90 18.94 -10.39
N PRO A 504 -9.38 17.82 -10.95
CA PRO A 504 -8.38 17.02 -10.26
C PRO A 504 -7.04 17.78 -10.21
N GLN A 505 -6.37 17.69 -9.08
CA GLN A 505 -5.04 18.24 -8.84
C GLN A 505 -4.16 17.17 -8.18
N PRO A 506 -2.85 17.16 -8.46
CA PRO A 506 -1.95 16.19 -7.87
C PRO A 506 -1.89 16.36 -6.35
N GLY A 507 -2.29 15.32 -5.65
CA GLY A 507 -2.37 15.35 -4.19
C GLY A 507 -1.01 15.46 -3.51
N THR A 508 0.06 14.96 -4.11
CA THR A 508 1.42 15.16 -3.61
C THR A 508 1.84 16.61 -3.55
N GLN A 509 1.24 17.44 -4.38
CA GLN A 509 1.57 18.88 -4.48
C GLN A 509 0.59 19.78 -3.71
N TRP A 510 -0.43 19.21 -3.03
CA TRP A 510 -1.49 20.01 -2.41
C TRP A 510 -0.97 21.12 -1.47
N MET A 511 0.02 20.78 -0.62
CA MET A 511 0.57 21.77 0.32
C MET A 511 1.28 22.91 -0.42
N SER A 512 2.11 22.58 -1.41
CA SER A 512 2.85 23.56 -2.18
C SER A 512 1.93 24.44 -3.03
N LEU A 513 0.93 23.85 -3.68
CA LEU A 513 -0.03 24.60 -4.52
C LEU A 513 -0.92 25.49 -3.66
N VAL A 514 -1.39 25.02 -2.51
CA VAL A 514 -2.15 25.84 -1.55
C VAL A 514 -1.29 26.96 -0.99
N ALA A 515 -0.03 26.69 -0.60
CA ALA A 515 0.87 27.72 -0.08
C ALA A 515 1.12 28.84 -1.09
N LYS A 516 1.25 28.49 -2.38
CA LYS A 516 1.44 29.44 -3.48
C LYS A 516 0.16 30.04 -4.05
N GLN A 517 -0.99 29.51 -3.69
CA GLN A 517 -2.29 29.83 -4.28
C GLN A 517 -2.30 29.62 -5.81
N GLU A 518 -1.70 28.53 -6.27
CA GLU A 518 -1.58 28.14 -7.68
C GLU A 518 -2.32 26.81 -7.95
N PRO A 519 -2.84 26.62 -9.16
CA PRO A 519 -3.00 27.57 -10.28
C PRO A 519 -4.14 28.57 -10.03
N TYR A 520 -4.83 28.46 -8.92
CA TYR A 520 -5.90 29.36 -8.44
C TYR A 520 -5.95 29.31 -6.90
N PRO A 521 -6.58 30.32 -6.26
CA PRO A 521 -6.69 30.35 -4.82
C PRO A 521 -7.52 29.16 -4.29
N VAL A 522 -6.97 28.38 -3.37
CA VAL A 522 -7.71 27.41 -2.55
C VAL A 522 -7.91 28.00 -1.17
N LYS A 523 -9.15 28.14 -0.72
CA LYS A 523 -9.53 28.80 0.52
C LYS A 523 -10.22 27.90 1.54
N LEU A 524 -10.87 26.84 1.06
CA LEU A 524 -11.45 25.81 1.89
C LEU A 524 -10.87 24.44 1.50
N ILE A 525 -10.45 23.70 2.52
CA ILE A 525 -10.08 22.28 2.35
C ILE A 525 -10.86 21.42 3.34
N TRP A 526 -11.41 20.32 2.83
CA TRP A 526 -12.11 19.32 3.62
C TRP A 526 -11.37 17.99 3.59
N PHE A 527 -10.83 17.62 4.71
CA PHE A 527 -10.16 16.35 4.93
C PHE A 527 -11.15 15.28 5.39
N ASN A 528 -11.20 14.20 4.66
CA ASN A 528 -12.01 13.03 4.98
C ASN A 528 -11.12 11.79 5.01
N ASN A 529 -11.32 10.92 6.00
CA ASN A 529 -10.65 9.63 6.04
C ASN A 529 -9.11 9.71 6.05
N TYR A 530 -8.54 10.83 6.48
CA TYR A 530 -7.13 11.20 6.38
C TYR A 530 -6.56 11.74 7.70
N GLY A 531 -5.57 11.05 8.26
CA GLY A 531 -4.81 11.52 9.41
C GLY A 531 -3.76 12.59 9.04
N TRP A 532 -4.16 13.64 8.35
CA TRP A 532 -3.30 14.64 7.72
C TRP A 532 -2.34 15.34 8.68
N GLY A 533 -2.72 15.51 9.93
CA GLY A 533 -1.87 16.14 10.95
C GLY A 533 -0.59 15.34 11.31
N THR A 534 -0.54 14.05 10.97
CA THR A 534 0.65 13.20 11.23
C THR A 534 1.25 12.59 9.97
N GLN A 535 0.48 12.52 8.89
CA GLN A 535 0.91 11.81 7.67
C GLN A 535 1.35 12.75 6.55
N SER A 536 1.06 14.04 6.64
CA SER A 536 1.61 15.03 5.72
C SER A 536 3.09 15.25 6.01
N PRO A 537 3.98 15.18 4.98
CA PRO A 537 5.39 15.52 5.14
C PRO A 537 5.61 17.01 5.35
N GLU A 538 6.86 17.44 5.53
CA GLU A 538 7.22 18.86 5.66
C GLU A 538 6.33 19.60 6.68
N GLY A 539 6.19 19.04 7.88
CA GLY A 539 5.26 19.55 8.89
C GLY A 539 5.39 21.05 9.19
N ASN A 540 6.62 21.59 9.15
CA ASN A 540 6.86 23.02 9.32
C ASN A 540 6.24 23.86 8.19
N LYS A 541 6.35 23.42 6.93
CA LYS A 541 5.68 24.08 5.80
C LYS A 541 4.17 23.98 5.92
N LEU A 542 3.65 22.83 6.33
CA LEU A 542 2.23 22.65 6.56
C LEU A 542 1.69 23.69 7.54
N LEU A 543 2.35 23.84 8.69
CA LEU A 543 1.88 24.73 9.77
C LEU A 543 2.09 26.20 9.46
N HIS A 544 3.21 26.58 8.86
CA HIS A 544 3.63 27.98 8.73
C HIS A 544 3.43 28.59 7.34
N GLU A 545 3.29 27.76 6.29
CA GLU A 545 3.13 28.25 4.92
C GLU A 545 1.77 27.88 4.33
N THR A 546 1.31 26.62 4.51
CA THR A 546 0.09 26.12 3.86
C THR A 546 -1.18 26.49 4.62
N LEU A 547 -1.28 26.11 5.90
CA LEU A 547 -2.49 26.37 6.70
C LEU A 547 -2.86 27.86 6.83
N PRO A 548 -1.90 28.81 6.88
CA PRO A 548 -2.25 30.24 6.91
C PRO A 548 -2.93 30.75 5.64
N GLN A 549 -2.83 30.05 4.51
CA GLN A 549 -3.48 30.43 3.25
C GLN A 549 -4.96 30.02 3.17
N LEU A 550 -5.38 29.13 4.06
CA LEU A 550 -6.73 28.59 4.09
C LEU A 550 -7.63 29.40 5.04
N ASP A 551 -8.76 29.85 4.52
CA ASP A 551 -9.77 30.57 5.30
C ASP A 551 -10.57 29.59 6.19
N PHE A 552 -10.73 28.35 5.75
CA PHE A 552 -11.49 27.33 6.46
C PHE A 552 -11.00 25.90 6.23
N VAL A 553 -10.77 25.18 7.32
CA VAL A 553 -10.32 23.78 7.33
C VAL A 553 -11.36 22.89 8.01
N ILE A 554 -11.86 21.90 7.30
CA ILE A 554 -12.83 20.92 7.81
C ILE A 554 -12.17 19.54 7.91
N THR A 555 -12.43 18.84 9.01
CA THR A 555 -12.05 17.42 9.13
C THR A 555 -13.27 16.60 9.56
N SER A 556 -13.62 15.60 8.75
CA SER A 556 -14.56 14.53 9.10
C SER A 556 -13.80 13.39 9.77
N GLU A 557 -14.06 13.11 11.06
CA GLU A 557 -13.26 12.16 11.83
C GLU A 557 -14.08 11.51 12.97
N GLN A 558 -13.71 10.29 13.32
CA GLN A 558 -14.27 9.58 14.47
C GLN A 558 -13.59 9.97 15.79
N ILE A 559 -12.30 10.22 15.74
CA ILE A 559 -11.44 10.43 16.91
C ILE A 559 -10.76 11.79 16.78
N MET A 560 -10.69 12.55 17.85
CA MET A 560 -9.94 13.81 17.90
C MET A 560 -8.44 13.52 17.75
N ASN A 561 -7.98 13.42 16.51
CA ASN A 561 -6.58 13.22 16.15
C ASN A 561 -5.88 14.55 15.84
N SER A 562 -4.57 14.52 15.58
CA SER A 562 -3.77 15.74 15.36
C SER A 562 -4.23 16.58 14.15
N GLY A 563 -4.90 15.98 13.16
CA GLY A 563 -5.47 16.73 12.05
C GLY A 563 -6.76 17.44 12.45
N ALA A 564 -7.63 16.74 13.17
CA ALA A 564 -8.84 17.33 13.72
C ALA A 564 -8.51 18.50 14.67
N GLU A 565 -7.48 18.35 15.50
CA GLU A 565 -7.03 19.42 16.42
C GLU A 565 -6.58 20.71 15.69
N LEU A 566 -6.12 20.60 14.44
CA LEU A 566 -5.69 21.73 13.60
C LEU A 566 -6.79 22.29 12.68
N SER A 567 -8.03 21.83 12.81
CA SER A 567 -9.15 22.25 11.96
C SER A 567 -9.92 23.45 12.53
N ASP A 568 -10.75 24.05 11.69
CA ASP A 568 -11.72 25.09 12.10
C ASP A 568 -13.09 24.47 12.42
N LEU A 569 -13.41 23.33 11.77
CA LEU A 569 -14.63 22.56 12.00
C LEU A 569 -14.30 21.06 11.98
N VAL A 570 -14.74 20.36 13.02
CA VAL A 570 -14.65 18.91 13.13
C VAL A 570 -16.04 18.30 13.13
N LEU A 571 -16.28 17.36 12.20
CA LEU A 571 -17.56 16.68 12.03
C LEU A 571 -17.46 15.25 12.57
N PRO A 572 -18.40 14.82 13.45
CA PRO A 572 -18.43 13.48 14.02
C PRO A 572 -18.90 12.46 12.98
N ILE A 573 -18.01 11.54 12.58
CA ILE A 573 -18.34 10.48 11.61
C ILE A 573 -18.59 9.16 12.34
N SER A 574 -19.60 8.42 11.86
CA SER A 574 -19.97 7.09 12.36
C SER A 574 -18.83 6.08 12.16
N SER A 575 -18.70 5.13 13.08
CA SER A 575 -17.83 3.95 12.88
C SER A 575 -18.50 2.94 11.95
N TYR A 576 -17.73 1.98 11.42
CA TYR A 576 -18.29 0.95 10.54
C TYR A 576 -19.36 0.07 11.20
N TYR A 577 -19.45 0.04 12.51
CA TYR A 577 -20.50 -0.69 13.23
C TYR A 577 -21.81 0.08 13.33
N GLU A 578 -21.76 1.38 13.09
CA GLU A 578 -22.86 2.33 13.16
C GLU A 578 -23.45 2.66 11.78
N GLU A 579 -22.71 2.40 10.69
CA GLU A 579 -23.13 2.68 9.30
C GLU A 579 -24.38 1.85 8.94
N PRO A 580 -25.43 2.48 8.38
CA PRO A 580 -26.64 1.77 7.94
C PRO A 580 -26.34 0.67 6.91
N PHE A 581 -25.56 1.01 5.90
CA PHE A 581 -25.14 0.10 4.84
C PHE A 581 -23.85 0.60 4.18
N GLU A 582 -22.96 -0.32 3.80
CA GLU A 582 -21.75 0.02 3.05
C GLU A 582 -21.24 -1.21 2.28
N VAL A 583 -20.71 -1.03 1.09
CA VAL A 583 -20.03 -2.07 0.31
C VAL A 583 -18.53 -1.95 0.50
N ILE A 584 -17.90 -3.08 0.76
CA ILE A 584 -16.45 -3.18 1.03
C ILE A 584 -15.83 -4.19 0.10
N THR A 585 -14.66 -3.87 -0.40
CA THR A 585 -13.78 -4.85 -1.04
C THR A 585 -12.48 -5.01 -0.27
N SER A 586 -11.71 -6.00 -0.66
CA SER A 586 -10.40 -6.29 -0.06
C SER A 586 -9.28 -6.06 -1.07
N TRP A 587 -8.10 -5.73 -0.57
CA TRP A 587 -6.86 -5.76 -1.36
C TRP A 587 -6.18 -7.12 -1.35
N SER A 588 -6.67 -8.06 -0.54
CA SER A 588 -6.01 -9.35 -0.35
C SER A 588 -6.87 -10.55 -0.74
N ASN A 589 -8.12 -10.34 -1.12
CA ASN A 589 -9.01 -11.41 -1.57
C ASN A 589 -10.05 -10.91 -2.56
N PHE A 590 -10.81 -11.85 -3.14
CA PHE A 590 -11.80 -11.60 -4.19
C PHE A 590 -13.24 -11.58 -3.67
N TYR A 591 -13.42 -11.25 -2.38
CA TYR A 591 -14.74 -11.14 -1.77
C TYR A 591 -15.20 -9.69 -1.69
N VAL A 592 -16.45 -9.48 -2.11
CA VAL A 592 -17.20 -8.26 -1.86
C VAL A 592 -18.04 -8.48 -0.60
N GLN A 593 -18.02 -7.53 0.30
CA GLN A 593 -18.76 -7.63 1.56
C GLN A 593 -19.74 -6.47 1.70
N ALA A 594 -20.91 -6.74 2.27
CA ALA A 594 -21.86 -5.74 2.69
C ALA A 594 -21.80 -5.59 4.21
N ARG A 595 -21.51 -4.39 4.70
CA ARG A 595 -21.75 -3.99 6.09
C ARG A 595 -23.21 -3.65 6.27
N LYS A 596 -23.76 -4.06 7.40
CA LYS A 596 -25.05 -3.59 7.91
C LYS A 596 -24.85 -3.02 9.30
N GLN A 597 -25.76 -2.17 9.70
CA GLN A 597 -25.71 -1.56 11.04
C GLN A 597 -25.73 -2.61 12.13
N VAL A 598 -24.72 -2.60 12.98
CA VAL A 598 -24.57 -3.52 14.12
C VAL A 598 -25.12 -2.88 15.41
N ILE A 599 -24.80 -1.61 15.63
CA ILE A 599 -25.28 -0.79 16.73
C ILE A 599 -25.84 0.53 16.19
N SER A 600 -26.69 1.17 16.94
CA SER A 600 -27.21 2.49 16.62
C SER A 600 -26.08 3.52 16.49
N GLN A 601 -26.28 4.55 15.66
CA GLN A 601 -25.34 5.67 15.60
C GLN A 601 -25.18 6.29 16.97
N MET A 602 -23.95 6.37 17.44
CA MET A 602 -23.64 6.90 18.76
C MET A 602 -23.53 8.42 18.72
N TYR A 603 -23.99 9.05 19.77
CA TYR A 603 -23.97 10.50 19.92
C TYR A 603 -24.70 11.19 18.74
N GLU A 604 -24.07 12.19 18.14
CA GLU A 604 -24.61 12.90 16.98
C GLU A 604 -23.86 12.51 15.68
N SER A 605 -23.17 11.36 15.66
CA SER A 605 -22.40 10.94 14.49
C SER A 605 -23.30 10.70 13.27
N LYS A 606 -22.77 10.99 12.09
CA LYS A 606 -23.40 10.73 10.79
C LYS A 606 -22.40 10.03 9.86
N THR A 607 -22.92 9.32 8.86
CA THR A 607 -22.06 8.80 7.79
C THR A 607 -21.66 9.92 6.82
N ASP A 608 -20.56 9.71 6.09
CA ASP A 608 -20.14 10.64 5.03
C ASP A 608 -21.26 10.87 4.02
N PHE A 609 -22.02 9.82 3.68
CA PHE A 609 -23.16 9.92 2.78
C PHE A 609 -24.27 10.85 3.32
N GLN A 610 -24.64 10.69 4.59
CA GLN A 610 -25.62 11.56 5.25
C GLN A 610 -25.18 13.03 5.27
N VAL A 611 -23.88 13.27 5.50
CA VAL A 611 -23.32 14.64 5.47
C VAL A 611 -23.42 15.23 4.05
N GLY A 612 -23.09 14.43 3.02
CA GLY A 612 -23.27 14.84 1.62
C GLY A 612 -24.72 15.18 1.27
N GLN A 613 -25.67 14.35 1.74
CA GLN A 613 -27.10 14.61 1.56
C GLN A 613 -27.54 15.94 2.20
N MET A 614 -27.19 16.16 3.46
CA MET A 614 -27.53 17.39 4.18
C MET A 614 -27.01 18.64 3.48
N LEU A 615 -25.78 18.59 2.98
CA LEU A 615 -25.19 19.71 2.27
C LEU A 615 -25.84 19.91 0.89
N ALA A 616 -26.13 18.85 0.15
CA ALA A 616 -26.81 18.93 -1.14
C ALA A 616 -28.26 19.49 -0.97
N GLU A 617 -28.95 19.12 0.11
CA GLU A 617 -30.23 19.70 0.48
C GLU A 617 -30.13 21.19 0.76
N LYS A 618 -29.13 21.63 1.55
CA LYS A 618 -28.87 23.03 1.85
C LYS A 618 -28.62 23.86 0.61
N PHE A 619 -27.88 23.31 -0.37
CA PHE A 619 -27.66 23.96 -1.67
C PHE A 619 -28.88 23.87 -2.63
N GLY A 620 -29.95 23.15 -2.29
CA GLY A 620 -31.12 22.96 -3.12
C GLY A 620 -30.86 22.14 -4.39
N ILE A 621 -29.88 21.25 -4.34
CA ILE A 621 -29.44 20.40 -5.47
C ILE A 621 -29.60 18.90 -5.22
N LEU A 622 -30.17 18.50 -4.08
CA LEU A 622 -30.32 17.08 -3.69
C LEU A 622 -30.93 16.25 -4.83
N ASP A 623 -32.07 16.67 -5.37
CA ASP A 623 -32.79 15.92 -6.44
C ASP A 623 -32.03 15.83 -7.77
N LYS A 624 -31.01 16.67 -7.96
CA LYS A 624 -30.21 16.74 -9.19
C LYS A 624 -28.91 15.91 -9.11
N THR A 625 -28.63 15.32 -7.96
CA THR A 625 -27.39 14.60 -7.68
C THR A 625 -27.64 13.17 -7.22
N ASP A 626 -26.59 12.37 -7.11
CA ASP A 626 -26.67 10.99 -6.63
C ASP A 626 -26.97 10.93 -5.12
N TRP A 627 -26.84 12.03 -4.38
CA TRP A 627 -27.18 12.14 -2.98
C TRP A 627 -28.68 11.93 -2.68
N LYS A 628 -29.58 12.02 -3.69
CA LYS A 628 -31.03 11.78 -3.54
C LYS A 628 -31.43 10.35 -3.17
N TYR A 629 -30.58 9.38 -3.46
CA TYR A 629 -30.87 7.97 -3.22
C TYR A 629 -30.72 7.62 -1.74
N ASP A 630 -31.43 6.59 -1.28
CA ASP A 630 -31.01 5.93 -0.07
C ASP A 630 -29.69 5.18 -0.32
N ILE A 631 -28.94 4.88 0.75
CA ILE A 631 -27.58 4.34 0.64
C ILE A 631 -27.54 2.95 0.00
N GLU A 632 -28.55 2.10 0.21
CA GLU A 632 -28.61 0.76 -0.40
C GLU A 632 -28.87 0.85 -1.90
N GLU A 633 -29.82 1.71 -2.31
CA GLU A 633 -30.13 1.96 -3.73
C GLU A 633 -28.93 2.60 -4.44
N TRP A 634 -28.21 3.51 -3.76
CA TRP A 634 -26.98 4.11 -4.29
C TRP A 634 -25.92 3.04 -4.57
N HIS A 635 -25.66 2.14 -3.60
CA HIS A 635 -24.69 1.06 -3.79
C HIS A 635 -25.12 0.08 -4.88
N ARG A 636 -26.41 -0.29 -4.92
CA ARG A 636 -26.94 -1.12 -6.00
C ARG A 636 -26.62 -0.53 -7.37
N LYS A 637 -26.95 0.74 -7.56
CA LYS A 637 -26.82 1.43 -8.85
C LYS A 637 -25.40 1.72 -9.28
N PHE A 638 -24.59 2.22 -8.39
CA PHE A 638 -23.28 2.80 -8.75
C PHE A 638 -22.08 1.91 -8.39
N THR A 639 -22.25 1.00 -7.45
CA THR A 639 -21.14 0.14 -7.01
C THR A 639 -21.21 -1.25 -7.62
N ILE A 640 -22.40 -1.84 -7.74
CA ILE A 640 -22.59 -3.22 -8.22
C ILE A 640 -23.13 -3.23 -9.65
N GLU A 641 -24.40 -2.92 -9.88
CA GLU A 641 -25.03 -3.05 -11.19
C GLU A 641 -24.46 -2.07 -12.23
N GLY A 642 -24.08 -0.87 -11.83
CA GLY A 642 -23.46 0.14 -12.68
C GLY A 642 -21.93 0.03 -12.78
N ASN A 643 -21.33 -0.99 -12.19
CA ASN A 643 -19.87 -1.15 -12.26
C ASN A 643 -19.45 -1.51 -13.69
N ILE A 644 -18.35 -0.90 -14.14
CA ILE A 644 -17.81 -1.14 -15.49
C ILE A 644 -17.17 -2.52 -15.65
N ALA A 645 -16.82 -3.17 -14.54
CA ALA A 645 -16.16 -4.46 -14.53
C ALA A 645 -17.18 -5.60 -14.43
N PRO A 646 -17.18 -6.54 -15.38
CA PRO A 646 -18.14 -7.66 -15.40
C PRO A 646 -18.03 -8.55 -14.16
N GLU A 647 -16.89 -8.62 -13.52
CA GLU A 647 -16.68 -9.39 -12.31
C GLU A 647 -17.51 -8.88 -11.11
N PHE A 648 -17.93 -7.60 -11.17
CA PHE A 648 -18.78 -6.98 -10.16
C PHE A 648 -20.22 -6.78 -10.59
N ASN A 649 -20.46 -6.32 -11.82
CA ASN A 649 -21.83 -6.04 -12.27
C ASN A 649 -22.68 -7.31 -12.46
N THR A 650 -22.06 -8.48 -12.40
CA THR A 650 -22.74 -9.79 -12.37
C THR A 650 -23.07 -10.28 -10.95
N ILE A 651 -22.64 -9.54 -9.90
CA ILE A 651 -23.03 -9.86 -8.52
C ILE A 651 -24.51 -9.52 -8.33
N ASP A 652 -25.28 -10.47 -7.81
CA ASP A 652 -26.64 -10.19 -7.33
C ASP A 652 -26.57 -9.36 -6.04
N PHE A 653 -27.09 -8.14 -6.10
CA PHE A 653 -27.05 -7.22 -4.96
C PHE A 653 -27.88 -7.72 -3.77
N ASP A 654 -29.02 -8.40 -4.03
CA ASP A 654 -29.87 -8.91 -2.98
C ASP A 654 -29.22 -10.13 -2.29
N GLU A 655 -28.51 -10.96 -3.05
CA GLU A 655 -27.67 -12.02 -2.50
C GLU A 655 -26.52 -11.44 -1.65
N LEU A 656 -25.84 -10.41 -2.15
CA LEU A 656 -24.79 -9.72 -1.39
C LEU A 656 -25.35 -9.12 -0.09
N LYS A 657 -26.52 -8.49 -0.18
CA LYS A 657 -27.21 -7.93 0.99
C LYS A 657 -27.59 -9.00 2.01
N GLU A 658 -28.09 -10.15 1.55
CA GLU A 658 -28.51 -11.25 2.42
C GLU A 658 -27.31 -11.92 3.09
N LYS A 659 -26.35 -12.41 2.30
CA LYS A 659 -25.18 -13.17 2.75
C LYS A 659 -24.08 -12.32 3.38
N GLN A 660 -24.07 -11.04 3.09
CA GLN A 660 -23.06 -10.05 3.49
C GLN A 660 -21.63 -10.36 3.04
N VAL A 661 -21.42 -11.42 2.29
CA VAL A 661 -20.15 -11.78 1.65
C VAL A 661 -20.43 -12.65 0.42
N VAL A 662 -19.92 -12.21 -0.73
CA VAL A 662 -19.97 -12.97 -1.99
C VAL A 662 -18.61 -12.87 -2.66
N ARG A 663 -18.23 -13.93 -3.38
CA ARG A 663 -17.01 -13.87 -4.19
C ARG A 663 -17.35 -13.20 -5.54
N ALA A 664 -16.59 -12.21 -5.93
CA ALA A 664 -16.70 -11.62 -7.25
C ALA A 664 -16.32 -12.67 -8.32
N ASN A 665 -16.85 -12.51 -9.53
CA ASN A 665 -16.77 -13.52 -10.60
C ASN A 665 -15.37 -13.57 -11.24
N PHE A 666 -14.34 -13.84 -10.43
CA PHE A 666 -12.98 -14.09 -10.88
C PHE A 666 -12.68 -15.59 -10.94
N PRO A 667 -11.76 -16.03 -11.80
CA PRO A 667 -11.22 -17.39 -11.73
C PRO A 667 -10.68 -17.74 -10.33
N ASP A 668 -10.61 -19.01 -9.98
CA ASP A 668 -10.07 -19.49 -8.70
C ASP A 668 -9.07 -20.63 -8.96
N PRO A 669 -7.78 -20.43 -8.69
CA PRO A 669 -7.15 -19.17 -8.32
C PRO A 669 -7.12 -18.16 -9.48
N TYR A 670 -7.06 -16.87 -9.13
CA TYR A 670 -6.88 -15.82 -10.13
C TYR A 670 -5.39 -15.66 -10.47
N ILE A 671 -5.09 -15.74 -11.76
CA ILE A 671 -3.75 -15.56 -12.30
C ILE A 671 -3.80 -14.41 -13.31
N PRO A 672 -3.12 -13.29 -13.04
CA PRO A 672 -3.15 -12.14 -13.94
C PRO A 672 -2.40 -12.42 -15.24
N PHE A 673 -2.79 -11.73 -16.31
CA PHE A 673 -2.11 -11.73 -17.62
C PHE A 673 -1.99 -13.09 -18.33
N THR A 674 -2.83 -14.07 -18.00
CA THR A 674 -2.85 -15.37 -18.70
C THR A 674 -3.14 -15.23 -20.19
N SER A 675 -3.86 -14.19 -20.60
CA SER A 675 -4.12 -13.86 -22.01
C SER A 675 -2.86 -13.39 -22.76
N LYS A 676 -1.79 -13.01 -22.04
CA LYS A 676 -0.58 -12.36 -22.61
C LYS A 676 -0.89 -11.10 -23.42
N ARG A 677 -1.97 -10.41 -23.10
CA ARG A 677 -2.37 -9.13 -23.66
C ARG A 677 -2.33 -8.04 -22.59
N PHE A 678 -1.91 -6.86 -22.98
CA PHE A 678 -1.62 -5.76 -22.06
C PHE A 678 -2.28 -4.47 -22.53
N MET A 679 -2.58 -3.56 -21.61
CA MET A 679 -3.16 -2.25 -21.91
C MET A 679 -2.13 -1.22 -22.39
N THR A 680 -1.02 -1.67 -22.93
CA THR A 680 0.05 -0.84 -23.47
C THR A 680 -0.25 -0.39 -24.88
N PRO A 681 0.46 0.61 -25.44
CA PRO A 681 0.32 1.02 -26.84
C PRO A 681 0.43 -0.14 -27.82
N SER A 682 1.37 -1.07 -27.63
CA SER A 682 1.58 -2.21 -28.52
C SER A 682 0.61 -3.38 -28.25
N GLY A 683 -0.06 -3.40 -27.12
CA GLY A 683 -0.83 -4.57 -26.64
C GLY A 683 0.05 -5.68 -26.04
N LYS A 684 1.36 -5.46 -25.95
CA LYS A 684 2.38 -6.38 -25.41
C LYS A 684 2.93 -5.85 -24.08
N LEU A 685 3.60 -6.71 -23.33
CA LEU A 685 4.40 -6.27 -22.19
C LEU A 685 5.56 -5.41 -22.70
N GLU A 686 5.61 -4.13 -22.34
CA GLU A 686 6.61 -3.20 -22.85
C GLU A 686 7.84 -3.19 -21.93
N ILE A 687 8.84 -4.00 -22.31
CA ILE A 687 10.17 -4.00 -21.66
C ILE A 687 11.04 -2.84 -22.13
N TYR A 688 10.62 -2.15 -23.17
CA TYR A 688 11.17 -0.90 -23.70
C TYR A 688 10.08 0.14 -23.74
N THR A 689 10.28 1.29 -23.10
CA THR A 689 9.26 2.33 -22.92
C THR A 689 9.69 3.63 -23.58
N GLU A 690 9.18 3.90 -24.78
CA GLU A 690 9.57 5.06 -25.58
C GLU A 690 9.29 6.40 -24.89
N SER A 691 8.19 6.49 -24.15
CA SER A 691 7.79 7.72 -23.43
C SER A 691 8.74 8.16 -22.32
N LEU A 692 9.68 7.30 -21.93
CA LEU A 692 10.66 7.59 -20.86
C LEU A 692 12.09 7.83 -21.35
N ILE A 693 12.28 7.95 -22.68
CA ILE A 693 13.60 8.20 -23.29
C ILE A 693 14.22 9.49 -22.77
N GLU A 694 13.43 10.55 -22.60
CA GLU A 694 13.94 11.86 -22.14
C GLU A 694 14.52 11.83 -20.74
N PHE A 695 14.11 10.83 -19.92
CA PHE A 695 14.61 10.61 -18.56
C PHE A 695 15.75 9.57 -18.52
N GLY A 696 16.11 8.97 -19.66
CA GLY A 696 17.07 7.86 -19.71
C GLY A 696 16.54 6.57 -19.10
N GLU A 697 15.21 6.41 -19.09
CA GLU A 697 14.50 5.31 -18.45
C GLU A 697 13.72 4.46 -19.46
N GLU A 698 14.12 4.42 -20.73
CA GLU A 698 13.49 3.54 -21.73
C GLU A 698 13.53 2.06 -21.34
N VAL A 699 14.53 1.65 -20.56
CA VAL A 699 14.64 0.36 -19.88
C VAL A 699 14.82 0.59 -18.38
N ALA A 700 14.76 -0.44 -17.55
CA ALA A 700 15.05 -0.29 -16.13
C ALA A 700 16.52 0.10 -15.90
N VAL A 701 16.70 1.08 -15.05
CA VAL A 701 18.00 1.61 -14.62
C VAL A 701 18.03 1.72 -13.09
N HIS A 702 19.17 2.07 -12.54
CA HIS A 702 19.30 2.46 -11.14
C HIS A 702 19.82 3.89 -11.06
N TYR A 703 19.12 4.73 -10.31
CA TYR A 703 19.60 6.02 -9.86
C TYR A 703 19.81 6.00 -8.35
N GLU A 704 20.84 6.66 -7.88
CA GLU A 704 21.07 6.83 -6.46
C GLU A 704 19.89 7.60 -5.83
N PRO A 705 19.37 7.20 -4.66
CA PRO A 705 18.40 8.00 -3.93
C PRO A 705 18.91 9.43 -3.71
N ILE A 706 18.02 10.43 -3.81
CA ILE A 706 18.42 11.85 -3.75
C ILE A 706 19.06 12.24 -2.41
N GLU A 707 18.70 11.55 -1.33
CA GLU A 707 19.41 11.57 -0.05
C GLU A 707 19.80 10.15 0.32
N SER A 708 21.08 9.85 0.23
CA SER A 708 21.64 8.55 0.62
C SER A 708 23.00 8.73 1.29
N ASN A 709 23.53 7.65 1.87
CA ASN A 709 24.86 7.61 2.46
C ASN A 709 26.01 7.88 1.46
N ARG A 710 25.71 8.09 0.18
CA ARG A 710 26.66 8.42 -0.90
C ARG A 710 26.52 9.83 -1.43
N THR A 711 25.54 10.58 -0.97
CA THR A 711 25.39 11.99 -1.33
C THR A 711 26.24 12.89 -0.40
N GLU A 712 26.56 14.10 -0.86
CA GLU A 712 27.33 15.07 -0.07
C GLU A 712 26.69 15.35 1.30
N LYS A 713 25.37 15.29 1.37
CA LYS A 713 24.58 15.51 2.59
C LYS A 713 24.92 14.51 3.69
N ALA A 714 25.39 13.31 3.32
CA ALA A 714 25.78 12.27 4.28
C ALA A 714 26.99 12.68 5.17
N ALA A 715 27.81 13.65 4.74
CA ALA A 715 28.89 14.17 5.57
C ALA A 715 28.37 14.85 6.85
N THR A 716 27.15 15.41 6.82
CA THR A 716 26.50 16.06 7.96
C THR A 716 25.45 15.15 8.60
N TYR A 717 24.70 14.42 7.80
CA TYR A 717 23.59 13.56 8.22
C TYR A 717 23.83 12.11 7.74
N PRO A 718 24.62 11.31 8.48
CA PRO A 718 25.16 10.06 7.98
C PRO A 718 24.20 8.87 8.02
N LEU A 719 23.00 8.99 8.60
CA LEU A 719 22.09 7.89 8.81
C LEU A 719 20.87 8.01 7.90
N THR A 720 20.55 6.93 7.17
CA THR A 720 19.30 6.84 6.41
C THR A 720 18.13 6.67 7.37
N PHE A 721 17.16 7.55 7.27
CA PHE A 721 15.93 7.51 8.06
C PHE A 721 14.88 6.65 7.38
N MET A 722 14.38 5.65 8.09
CA MET A 722 13.29 4.78 7.64
C MET A 722 12.08 4.93 8.54
N ASN A 723 10.91 4.61 8.00
CA ASN A 723 9.64 4.71 8.72
C ASN A 723 8.80 3.43 8.52
N ALA A 724 8.93 2.48 9.44
CA ALA A 724 8.27 1.18 9.33
C ALA A 724 6.95 1.11 10.11
N ARG A 725 6.02 0.27 9.63
CA ARG A 725 4.78 -0.07 10.33
C ARG A 725 5.03 -0.90 11.58
N THR A 726 3.99 -1.01 12.42
CA THR A 726 3.96 -1.92 13.57
C THR A 726 2.83 -2.94 13.40
N VAL A 727 2.95 -4.07 14.05
CA VAL A 727 1.89 -5.09 14.08
C VAL A 727 0.65 -4.64 14.88
N PHE A 728 0.80 -3.65 15.75
CA PHE A 728 -0.21 -3.26 16.74
C PHE A 728 -1.11 -2.13 16.29
N THR A 729 -0.71 -1.37 15.28
CA THR A 729 -1.46 -0.20 14.79
C THR A 729 -1.71 -0.28 13.29
N THR A 730 -2.55 0.60 12.80
CA THR A 730 -2.78 0.82 11.36
C THR A 730 -2.63 2.31 11.12
N HIS A 731 -1.45 2.73 10.66
CA HIS A 731 -1.06 4.15 10.60
C HIS A 731 -1.29 4.86 11.93
N GLY A 732 -1.93 6.03 11.95
CA GLY A 732 -2.30 6.78 13.15
C GLY A 732 -3.54 6.24 13.90
N GLN A 733 -4.11 5.11 13.44
CA GLN A 733 -5.23 4.47 14.10
C GLN A 733 -4.76 3.47 15.16
N HIS A 734 -5.52 3.36 16.25
CA HIS A 734 -5.31 2.44 17.37
C HIS A 734 -4.24 2.85 18.39
N VAL A 735 -3.37 3.83 18.10
CA VAL A 735 -2.29 4.23 19.03
C VAL A 735 -2.80 4.76 20.39
N ASN A 736 -4.04 5.28 20.42
CA ASN A 736 -4.69 5.80 21.63
C ASN A 736 -5.46 4.73 22.43
N LEU A 737 -5.57 3.50 21.90
CA LEU A 737 -6.42 2.47 22.53
C LEU A 737 -5.71 1.80 23.71
N PRO A 738 -6.40 1.57 24.86
CA PRO A 738 -5.79 1.02 26.07
C PRO A 738 -5.06 -0.30 25.85
N TRP A 739 -5.66 -1.28 25.16
CA TRP A 739 -5.02 -2.59 24.95
C TRP A 739 -3.75 -2.50 24.09
N ILE A 740 -3.73 -1.54 23.17
CA ILE A 740 -2.54 -1.29 22.36
C ILE A 740 -1.45 -0.64 23.21
N ARG A 741 -1.83 0.30 24.09
CA ARG A 741 -0.90 0.96 25.02
C ARG A 741 -0.31 0.03 26.08
N GLU A 742 -1.03 -1.03 26.47
CA GLU A 742 -0.48 -2.08 27.33
C GLU A 742 0.64 -2.87 26.67
N VAL A 743 0.56 -3.05 25.34
CA VAL A 743 1.58 -3.78 24.57
C VAL A 743 2.72 -2.87 24.12
N VAL A 744 2.38 -1.65 23.71
CA VAL A 744 3.34 -0.63 23.21
C VAL A 744 2.94 0.72 23.80
N SER A 745 3.62 1.12 24.86
CA SER A 745 3.25 2.30 25.66
C SER A 745 3.66 3.63 25.04
N GLU A 746 4.75 3.65 24.25
CA GLU A 746 5.37 4.86 23.73
C GLU A 746 6.10 4.61 22.41
N PRO A 747 6.40 5.67 21.63
CA PRO A 747 7.24 5.56 20.44
C PRO A 747 8.72 5.36 20.82
N TRP A 748 9.47 4.72 19.92
CA TRP A 748 10.94 4.65 19.97
C TRP A 748 11.50 4.66 18.55
N ILE A 749 12.79 5.02 18.44
CA ILE A 749 13.56 4.88 17.22
C ILE A 749 14.54 3.70 17.35
N GLU A 750 14.53 2.81 16.36
CA GLU A 750 15.50 1.71 16.28
C GLU A 750 16.82 2.23 15.71
N ILE A 751 17.93 1.86 16.36
CA ILE A 751 19.30 2.19 15.94
C ILE A 751 20.17 0.96 16.09
N SER A 752 21.12 0.73 15.15
CA SER A 752 22.02 -0.40 15.22
C SER A 752 22.95 -0.31 16.44
N THR A 753 23.38 -1.48 16.95
CA THR A 753 24.37 -1.54 18.05
C THR A 753 25.66 -0.79 17.72
N LYS A 754 26.10 -0.86 16.45
CA LYS A 754 27.29 -0.13 15.99
C LYS A 754 27.08 1.39 16.05
N ASP A 755 26.01 1.89 15.43
CA ASP A 755 25.75 3.33 15.35
C ASP A 755 25.43 3.94 16.71
N ALA A 756 24.79 3.17 17.60
CA ALA A 756 24.56 3.55 18.98
C ALA A 756 25.87 3.65 19.78
N SER A 757 26.74 2.63 19.66
CA SER A 757 28.03 2.62 20.32
C SER A 757 28.93 3.80 19.90
N ASP A 758 28.96 4.08 18.59
CA ASP A 758 29.76 5.20 18.04
C ASP A 758 29.30 6.58 18.58
N ARG A 759 28.05 6.66 19.12
CA ARG A 759 27.44 7.89 19.66
C ARG A 759 27.20 7.86 21.17
N GLY A 760 27.59 6.77 21.84
CA GLY A 760 27.38 6.57 23.28
C GLY A 760 25.90 6.50 23.67
N ILE A 761 25.04 6.02 22.77
CA ILE A 761 23.59 5.88 23.00
C ILE A 761 23.29 4.49 23.55
N GLU A 762 22.42 4.42 24.56
CA GLU A 762 21.90 3.20 25.14
C GLU A 762 20.38 3.11 24.97
N SER A 763 19.83 1.89 25.00
CA SER A 763 18.37 1.72 24.96
C SER A 763 17.68 2.44 26.11
N GLY A 764 16.67 3.23 25.78
CA GLY A 764 15.93 4.07 26.74
C GLY A 764 16.43 5.50 26.86
N ASP A 765 17.60 5.83 26.31
CA ASP A 765 18.06 7.22 26.23
C ASP A 765 17.09 8.05 25.38
N VAL A 766 16.81 9.27 25.80
CA VAL A 766 16.15 10.25 24.94
C VAL A 766 17.18 10.77 23.97
N VAL A 767 16.84 10.69 22.68
CA VAL A 767 17.70 11.13 21.58
C VAL A 767 17.01 12.21 20.76
N ARG A 768 17.80 13.11 20.22
CA ARG A 768 17.42 14.11 19.23
C ARG A 768 17.77 13.58 17.85
N ILE A 769 16.80 13.55 16.96
CA ILE A 769 16.96 13.19 15.55
C ILE A 769 16.69 14.45 14.74
N PHE A 770 17.60 14.79 13.83
CA PHE A 770 17.51 16.06 13.10
C PHE A 770 18.17 16.02 11.74
N ASN A 771 17.71 16.93 10.88
CA ASN A 771 18.36 17.31 9.64
C ASN A 771 18.12 18.81 9.38
N ASP A 772 18.38 19.30 8.16
CA ASP A 772 18.20 20.71 7.78
C ASP A 772 16.73 21.17 7.71
N ARG A 773 15.75 20.26 7.74
CA ARG A 773 14.32 20.57 7.68
C ARG A 773 13.67 20.67 9.05
N GLY A 774 14.16 19.94 10.03
CA GLY A 774 13.57 19.92 11.36
C GLY A 774 14.23 18.94 12.31
N GLU A 775 13.56 18.73 13.44
CA GLU A 775 14.03 17.81 14.49
C GLU A 775 12.85 17.23 15.29
N TYR A 776 13.11 16.11 15.94
CA TYR A 776 12.22 15.58 16.96
C TYR A 776 13.00 14.78 18.01
N LYS A 777 12.35 14.50 19.14
CA LYS A 777 12.94 13.74 20.24
C LYS A 777 12.10 12.52 20.57
N VAL A 778 12.80 11.39 20.81
CA VAL A 778 12.18 10.11 21.12
C VAL A 778 13.16 9.21 21.88
N LYS A 779 12.71 8.15 22.52
CA LYS A 779 13.58 7.15 23.13
C LYS A 779 14.26 6.26 22.08
N ALA A 780 15.50 5.91 22.30
CA ALA A 780 16.25 4.98 21.47
C ALA A 780 15.96 3.52 21.87
N LEU A 781 15.89 2.65 20.86
CA LEU A 781 15.93 1.19 20.99
C LEU A 781 17.15 0.68 20.23
N VAL A 782 18.19 0.28 20.94
CA VAL A 782 19.41 -0.29 20.35
C VAL A 782 19.15 -1.75 20.01
N THR A 783 19.38 -2.14 18.74
CA THR A 783 19.02 -3.47 18.24
C THR A 783 19.97 -3.97 17.15
N GLU A 784 20.07 -5.28 17.00
CA GLU A 784 20.76 -5.95 15.88
C GLU A 784 19.85 -6.16 14.65
N GLU A 785 18.56 -5.79 14.76
CA GLU A 785 17.57 -6.02 13.71
C GLU A 785 17.65 -5.01 12.55
N ILE A 786 18.49 -3.99 12.67
CA ILE A 786 18.62 -2.94 11.65
C ILE A 786 20.06 -2.85 11.15
N LYS A 787 20.20 -2.69 9.82
CA LYS A 787 21.50 -2.51 9.17
C LYS A 787 22.22 -1.26 9.73
N PRO A 788 23.52 -1.33 10.04
CA PRO A 788 24.31 -0.13 10.36
C PRO A 788 24.22 0.94 9.27
N GLY A 789 24.18 2.21 9.67
CA GLY A 789 23.96 3.35 8.78
C GLY A 789 22.48 3.68 8.58
N CYS A 790 21.56 2.97 9.27
CA CYS A 790 20.12 3.19 9.19
C CYS A 790 19.52 3.41 10.58
N VAL A 791 18.45 4.21 10.64
CA VAL A 791 17.57 4.32 11.80
C VAL A 791 16.14 4.15 11.37
N ASN A 792 15.28 3.58 12.22
CA ASN A 792 13.90 3.30 11.88
C ASN A 792 12.94 3.82 12.96
N GLN A 793 12.10 4.79 12.59
CA GLN A 793 10.99 5.27 13.40
C GLN A 793 9.74 4.46 13.14
N ARG A 794 9.14 3.89 14.18
CA ARG A 794 7.83 3.24 14.04
C ARG A 794 6.74 4.30 13.82
N GLN A 795 5.99 4.14 12.73
CA GLN A 795 4.96 5.11 12.35
C GLN A 795 3.67 4.98 13.17
N GLY A 796 2.82 6.00 13.06
CA GLY A 796 1.44 6.00 13.56
C GLY A 796 1.24 6.77 14.86
N TRP A 797 2.29 7.15 15.54
CA TRP A 797 2.24 7.93 16.77
C TRP A 797 1.83 9.39 16.51
N TRP A 798 1.15 9.99 17.47
CA TRP A 798 0.76 11.40 17.38
C TRP A 798 1.83 12.30 17.99
N PRO A 799 1.91 13.61 17.63
CA PRO A 799 2.91 14.51 18.18
C PRO A 799 2.98 14.51 19.71
N LYS A 800 1.82 14.46 20.38
CA LYS A 800 1.75 14.42 21.86
C LYS A 800 2.38 13.18 22.51
N ASP A 801 2.68 12.14 21.73
CA ASP A 801 3.32 10.90 22.22
C ASP A 801 4.85 11.01 22.21
N PHE A 802 5.41 11.99 21.49
CA PHE A 802 6.84 12.25 21.44
C PHE A 802 7.28 13.28 22.50
N VAL A 803 8.55 13.29 22.81
CA VAL A 803 9.11 14.28 23.74
C VAL A 803 8.93 15.68 23.16
N ASP A 804 8.50 16.62 24.01
CA ASP A 804 8.22 18.02 23.64
C ASP A 804 7.15 18.18 22.52
N SER A 805 6.31 17.15 22.29
CA SER A 805 5.28 17.12 21.23
C SER A 805 5.81 17.40 19.81
N THR A 806 7.09 17.11 19.58
CA THR A 806 7.73 17.17 18.26
C THR A 806 7.32 15.96 17.40
N HIS A 807 7.57 16.00 16.08
CA HIS A 807 7.20 14.87 15.24
C HIS A 807 8.15 14.68 14.06
N TYR A 808 8.45 13.43 13.72
CA TYR A 808 9.36 13.06 12.62
C TYR A 808 8.91 13.55 11.22
N ARG A 809 7.65 13.95 11.03
CA ARG A 809 7.17 14.51 9.75
C ARG A 809 7.95 15.76 9.33
N ASP A 810 8.53 16.47 10.30
CA ASP A 810 9.31 17.69 10.04
C ASP A 810 10.66 17.39 9.37
N LEU A 811 11.13 16.14 9.41
CA LEU A 811 12.34 15.69 8.72
C LEU A 811 12.13 15.34 7.26
N LEU A 812 10.89 15.03 6.87
CA LEU A 812 10.56 14.42 5.58
C LEU A 812 10.47 15.48 4.49
N GLN A 813 10.92 15.13 3.28
CA GLN A 813 10.88 15.96 2.09
C GLN A 813 9.78 15.53 1.11
N MET A 814 9.44 16.41 0.19
CA MET A 814 8.42 16.22 -0.85
C MET A 814 8.92 16.63 -2.22
N ASP A 815 10.14 16.23 -2.56
CA ASP A 815 10.74 16.56 -3.86
C ASP A 815 10.06 15.78 -5.00
N LEU A 816 9.77 16.48 -6.09
CA LEU A 816 9.08 15.93 -7.24
C LEU A 816 10.04 15.11 -8.12
N ASN A 817 9.55 13.99 -8.65
CA ASN A 817 10.26 13.20 -9.66
C ASN A 817 9.66 13.46 -11.04
N PRO A 818 10.40 14.09 -11.97
CA PRO A 818 9.86 14.44 -13.29
C PRO A 818 9.44 13.23 -14.13
N ALA A 819 10.13 12.10 -14.02
CA ALA A 819 9.76 10.87 -14.74
C ALA A 819 8.43 10.31 -14.24
N GLN A 820 8.19 10.35 -12.93
CA GLN A 820 6.92 9.91 -12.35
C GLN A 820 5.77 10.88 -12.73
N ASP A 821 6.01 12.18 -12.69
CA ASP A 821 5.04 13.18 -13.13
C ASP A 821 4.66 13.01 -14.61
N ALA A 822 5.61 12.67 -15.47
CA ALA A 822 5.36 12.39 -16.88
C ALA A 822 4.51 11.11 -17.11
N ILE A 823 4.59 10.14 -16.19
CA ILE A 823 3.76 8.92 -16.24
C ILE A 823 2.35 9.21 -15.73
N PHE A 824 2.22 9.80 -14.55
CA PHE A 824 0.93 10.09 -13.92
C PHE A 824 1.03 11.16 -12.82
N GLU A 825 1.77 10.95 -11.75
CA GLU A 825 1.93 11.82 -10.59
C GLU A 825 3.16 11.38 -9.78
N THR A 826 3.95 12.33 -9.30
CA THR A 826 5.09 12.02 -8.44
C THR A 826 4.64 11.36 -7.14
N ASN A 827 5.51 10.55 -6.57
CA ASN A 827 5.26 9.79 -5.35
C ASN A 827 5.93 10.46 -4.15
N PHE A 828 5.26 10.49 -3.00
CA PHE A 828 5.91 10.85 -1.73
C PHE A 828 7.00 9.83 -1.38
N ALA A 829 8.21 10.32 -1.12
CA ALA A 829 9.41 9.53 -0.89
C ALA A 829 9.95 9.66 0.55
N PRO A 830 9.25 9.15 1.58
CA PRO A 830 9.62 9.33 2.98
C PRO A 830 10.89 8.58 3.40
N TYR A 831 11.51 7.80 2.52
CA TYR A 831 12.75 7.06 2.80
C TYR A 831 14.00 7.71 2.20
N ASP A 832 13.83 8.75 1.36
CA ASP A 832 14.92 9.59 0.87
C ASP A 832 15.22 10.71 1.86
N ASN A 833 15.60 10.35 3.09
CA ASN A 833 15.92 11.31 4.13
C ASN A 833 17.13 10.86 4.92
N LEU A 834 18.10 11.75 5.02
CA LEU A 834 19.24 11.59 5.90
C LEU A 834 19.06 12.36 7.21
N VAL A 835 19.55 11.78 8.28
CA VAL A 835 19.48 12.37 9.62
C VAL A 835 20.77 12.19 10.40
N GLN A 836 20.95 13.03 11.42
CA GLN A 836 21.87 12.82 12.51
C GLN A 836 21.07 12.47 13.77
N ILE A 837 21.69 11.70 14.67
CA ILE A 837 21.14 11.32 15.97
C ILE A 837 22.17 11.55 17.05
N GLU A 838 21.75 12.13 18.17
CA GLU A 838 22.60 12.39 19.35
C GLU A 838 21.75 12.27 20.63
N LYS A 839 22.39 12.14 21.79
CA LYS A 839 21.68 12.26 23.09
C LYS A 839 21.08 13.64 23.24
N ALA A 840 19.81 13.71 23.69
CA ALA A 840 19.08 14.98 23.87
C ALA A 840 19.46 15.67 25.18
#